data_7b084248dc2e755fe26b4594a5513382
#
_entry.id   7b084248dc2e755fe26b4594a5513382
#
_cell.length_a   1.000
_cell.length_b   1.000
_cell.length_c   1.000
_cell.angle_alpha   90.00
_cell.angle_beta   90.00
_cell.angle_gamma   90.00
#
_symmetry.space_group_name_H-M   'P 1'
#
loop_
_entity.id
_entity.type
_entity.pdbx_description
1 polymer ?
#
loop_
_entity_poly.entity_id
_entity_poly.type
_entity_poly.pdbx_seq_one_letter_code
_entity_poly.pdbx_strand_id
1 'polypeptide(L)'
;MTEQTPPGGGKLPPGIEPISIMEEMQRSYLDYAMSVIVSRALPDVRDGLKPVHRRILYGMSELGIDWNKKYVKCARVTGDVMGKFHPHGNSAIYDALARMAQPWSLRLPLIDGQGNFGSVDGDPPAAERYTECRLEKAAHSLLDDLDKETVDFRDNYDGTLSEPVVVPAKFPNLLVNGAGGIAVGMATNIPPHNLSEVIDGCIALIDDPAIELPELIQIIPGPDFPTGAKILGRAGIRSAYETGRGSVIMRGVAAIEPMRGDREQIIITEIPYQVNKATMIEKMAELVRDKRIEGISDLRDESDRQGYRVVVELKRDANAEVILNQLYRYTPLQTSFGCNMVALNGGKPEQLSLLDMLRAFVSFREEVVSRRTKFLLRKARDRAHVLVGLAIAVANIDEVIRVIRRAPDPQSAREELMTRRWPAEDVESLIRLIDDPRHRINEDLTYNLSEEQARAILELRLARLTALGRDEIGDELNKIGEEIKDYLDILSSRVRIQTIVKDELLAVRNEFGTPRRTEIIDGGLEMDDEDLIAREDMVVTVSHLGYIKRVPLTTYRAQRRGGKGRSGMTTRDQDFVSRLFVVNTHTPVLFFSSRGIVYKEKVWRLPIGTPTSRGKALINMLPLALGERITTILPLPEDEESWDNLDVMFSTTRGTVRRNKLSDFVQVNRNGKIAMKLEEEGDEILSVETCTENDDVLLTTALGQCIRFSVDDVRVFAGRNSIGVRGISLAGGDRIISMTIVRHVNAEPWERAAYLKRAANERRLTTGEAEEIALVGEEVTEEGQLSDERYEELKQLEQYVLTVSEKGFGKRSSSYDFRISGRGGKGIRATDTSKTGEIGELVAAFPIEDGDQIMLVSDGGQLIRVPVGGIRIASRATKGVTIFSTAKDEKVVSVERISEPEEDETEETVEVTEDAAVTDEGAAGEAPIADGDPAGPAEE
;
A
#
# COMPACT_ATOMS: atom_id res chain seq x y z
N MET A 1 13.33 -53.99 15.97
CA MET A 1 13.90 -53.85 14.62
C MET A 1 15.29 -54.35 14.68
N THR A 2 15.55 -55.45 14.02
CA THR A 2 16.78 -56.24 14.06
C THR A 2 17.94 -55.47 13.39
N GLU A 3 19.03 -55.27 14.16
CA GLU A 3 20.33 -54.85 13.63
C GLU A 3 20.80 -55.82 12.52
N GLN A 4 20.85 -55.32 11.32
CA GLN A 4 21.54 -56.01 10.21
C GLN A 4 22.99 -55.57 10.23
N THR A 5 23.85 -56.45 10.73
CA THR A 5 25.29 -56.35 10.58
C THR A 5 25.68 -56.46 9.09
N PRO A 6 26.51 -55.60 8.51
CA PRO A 6 26.94 -55.73 7.10
C PRO A 6 27.89 -56.88 6.93
N PRO A 7 27.81 -57.64 5.82
CA PRO A 7 28.72 -58.76 5.52
C PRO A 7 30.04 -58.18 5.00
N GLY A 8 31.13 -58.41 5.76
CA GLY A 8 32.50 -58.10 5.31
C GLY A 8 33.45 -57.71 6.43
N GLY A 9 33.64 -58.59 7.43
CA GLY A 9 34.54 -58.38 8.54
C GLY A 9 36.02 -58.57 8.17
N GLY A 10 36.61 -57.61 7.44
CA GLY A 10 38.06 -57.40 7.47
C GLY A 10 38.42 -56.58 8.71
N LYS A 11 39.35 -57.06 9.56
CA LYS A 11 39.90 -56.27 10.69
C LYS A 11 40.50 -54.99 10.11
N LEU A 12 39.94 -53.87 10.50
CA LEU A 12 40.49 -52.57 10.17
C LEU A 12 41.92 -52.44 10.76
N PRO A 13 42.83 -51.73 10.09
CA PRO A 13 44.13 -51.43 10.64
C PRO A 13 44.02 -50.74 12.02
N PRO A 14 44.98 -50.99 12.93
CA PRO A 14 44.99 -50.35 14.24
C PRO A 14 45.03 -48.84 14.08
N GLY A 15 44.07 -48.16 14.68
CA GLY A 15 43.85 -46.69 14.63
C GLY A 15 42.77 -46.22 13.66
N ILE A 16 42.06 -47.12 12.99
CA ILE A 16 40.90 -46.79 12.17
C ILE A 16 39.59 -47.23 12.88
N GLU A 17 38.78 -46.30 13.29
CA GLU A 17 37.45 -46.56 13.84
C GLU A 17 36.40 -46.40 12.71
N PRO A 18 35.48 -47.36 12.55
CA PRO A 18 34.39 -47.22 11.58
C PRO A 18 33.37 -46.22 12.08
N ILE A 19 33.13 -45.16 11.34
CA ILE A 19 32.09 -44.18 11.55
C ILE A 19 30.98 -44.44 10.56
N SER A 20 29.73 -44.43 11.02
CA SER A 20 28.56 -44.49 10.15
C SER A 20 28.53 -43.23 9.26
N ILE A 21 28.33 -43.38 7.97
CA ILE A 21 28.18 -42.27 7.06
C ILE A 21 27.06 -41.33 7.48
N MET A 22 26.03 -41.88 8.13
CA MET A 22 24.89 -41.14 8.65
C MET A 22 25.31 -40.24 9.83
N GLU A 23 26.13 -40.76 10.74
CA GLU A 23 26.65 -40.01 11.90
C GLU A 23 27.61 -38.93 11.46
N GLU A 24 28.51 -39.25 10.53
CA GLU A 24 29.46 -38.28 9.98
C GLU A 24 28.74 -37.15 9.23
N MET A 25 27.75 -37.50 8.40
CA MET A 25 26.95 -36.47 7.73
C MET A 25 26.16 -35.60 8.68
N GLN A 26 25.56 -36.19 9.72
CA GLN A 26 24.82 -35.43 10.73
C GLN A 26 25.75 -34.48 11.48
N ARG A 27 26.93 -34.94 11.87
CA ARG A 27 27.91 -34.14 12.58
C ARG A 27 28.46 -33.03 11.68
N SER A 28 28.90 -33.36 10.49
CA SER A 28 29.47 -32.39 9.55
C SER A 28 28.45 -31.35 9.12
N TYR A 29 27.18 -31.76 8.92
CA TYR A 29 26.11 -30.81 8.60
C TYR A 29 25.79 -29.90 9.78
N LEU A 30 25.77 -30.40 11.00
CA LEU A 30 25.57 -29.59 12.20
C LEU A 30 26.73 -28.59 12.38
N ASP A 31 27.97 -29.01 12.24
CA ASP A 31 29.13 -28.14 12.34
C ASP A 31 29.12 -27.06 11.26
N TYR A 32 28.76 -27.42 10.02
CA TYR A 32 28.57 -26.46 8.93
C TYR A 32 27.44 -25.48 9.23
N ALA A 33 26.29 -25.97 9.67
CA ALA A 33 25.14 -25.11 10.03
C ALA A 33 25.48 -24.12 11.14
N MET A 34 26.15 -24.61 12.19
CA MET A 34 26.65 -23.77 13.29
C MET A 34 27.63 -22.72 12.81
N SER A 35 28.57 -23.10 11.97
CA SER A 35 29.54 -22.15 11.39
C SER A 35 28.83 -21.07 10.54
N VAL A 36 27.87 -21.45 9.69
CA VAL A 36 27.13 -20.49 8.87
C VAL A 36 26.28 -19.55 9.72
N ILE A 37 25.65 -20.04 10.78
CA ILE A 37 24.81 -19.24 11.68
C ILE A 37 25.67 -18.24 12.45
N VAL A 38 26.68 -18.73 13.18
CA VAL A 38 27.44 -17.92 14.15
C VAL A 38 28.56 -17.12 13.49
N SER A 39 29.24 -17.71 12.48
CA SER A 39 30.46 -17.12 11.95
C SER A 39 30.35 -16.53 10.54
N ARG A 40 29.12 -16.42 9.98
CA ARG A 40 28.94 -15.89 8.61
C ARG A 40 27.71 -15.00 8.42
N ALA A 41 26.49 -15.53 8.70
CA ALA A 41 25.25 -14.94 8.19
C ALA A 41 24.60 -13.94 9.13
N LEU A 42 24.67 -14.17 10.45
CA LEU A 42 23.97 -13.36 11.44
C LEU A 42 24.87 -12.27 12.03
N PRO A 43 24.33 -11.06 12.28
CA PRO A 43 25.01 -9.98 12.98
C PRO A 43 25.00 -10.25 14.51
N ASP A 44 25.97 -9.70 15.22
CA ASP A 44 25.94 -9.63 16.69
C ASP A 44 25.06 -8.45 17.13
N VAL A 45 24.22 -8.63 18.14
CA VAL A 45 23.30 -7.60 18.61
C VAL A 45 24.02 -6.36 19.17
N ARG A 46 25.25 -6.55 19.68
CA ARG A 46 26.05 -5.51 20.35
C ARG A 46 26.64 -4.49 19.38
N ASP A 47 27.18 -4.95 18.24
CA ASP A 47 27.82 -4.07 17.24
C ASP A 47 27.12 -4.03 15.88
N GLY A 48 26.13 -4.91 15.66
CA GLY A 48 25.37 -4.97 14.40
C GLY A 48 26.17 -5.45 13.20
N LEU A 49 27.35 -6.02 13.40
CA LEU A 49 28.24 -6.41 12.32
C LEU A 49 28.26 -7.93 12.13
N LYS A 50 28.28 -8.35 10.87
CA LYS A 50 28.68 -9.71 10.52
C LYS A 50 30.21 -9.84 10.62
N PRO A 51 30.74 -11.06 10.77
CA PRO A 51 32.18 -11.25 10.86
C PRO A 51 33.02 -10.62 9.73
N VAL A 52 32.52 -10.67 8.48
CA VAL A 52 33.20 -10.05 7.34
C VAL A 52 33.28 -8.51 7.47
N HIS A 53 32.18 -7.87 7.87
CA HIS A 53 32.13 -6.41 8.05
C HIS A 53 33.09 -5.98 9.19
N ARG A 54 33.05 -6.69 10.32
CA ARG A 54 33.91 -6.42 11.47
C ARG A 54 35.38 -6.56 11.10
N ARG A 55 35.76 -7.61 10.36
CA ARG A 55 37.14 -7.85 9.88
C ARG A 55 37.60 -6.78 8.90
N ILE A 56 36.71 -6.27 8.02
CA ILE A 56 37.06 -5.18 7.10
C ILE A 56 37.36 -3.91 7.90
N LEU A 57 36.43 -3.50 8.79
CA LEU A 57 36.61 -2.28 9.58
C LEU A 57 37.85 -2.37 10.51
N TYR A 58 38.05 -3.52 11.16
CA TYR A 58 39.22 -3.76 11.99
C TYR A 58 40.53 -3.77 11.17
N GLY A 59 40.54 -4.45 10.03
CA GLY A 59 41.72 -4.46 9.13
C GLY A 59 42.06 -3.07 8.60
N MET A 60 41.05 -2.24 8.27
CA MET A 60 41.30 -0.85 7.86
C MET A 60 41.86 -0.01 9.01
N SER A 61 41.39 -0.22 10.23
CA SER A 61 41.91 0.45 11.43
C SER A 61 43.38 0.06 11.70
N GLU A 62 43.72 -1.22 11.63
CA GLU A 62 45.10 -1.75 11.77
C GLU A 62 46.02 -1.18 10.68
N LEU A 63 45.53 -1.00 9.46
CA LEU A 63 46.28 -0.37 8.38
C LEU A 63 46.43 1.16 8.53
N GLY A 64 45.77 1.75 9.52
CA GLY A 64 45.74 3.20 9.76
C GLY A 64 45.00 3.98 8.65
N ILE A 65 44.03 3.35 7.99
CA ILE A 65 43.21 3.95 6.92
C ILE A 65 41.97 4.61 7.55
N ASP A 66 42.20 5.71 8.22
CA ASP A 66 41.16 6.43 8.97
C ASP A 66 40.53 7.55 8.12
N TRP A 67 39.38 8.09 8.56
CA TRP A 67 38.59 9.12 7.89
C TRP A 67 39.38 10.39 7.51
N ASN A 68 40.38 10.72 8.27
CA ASN A 68 41.25 11.89 8.07
C ASN A 68 42.53 11.57 7.26
N LYS A 69 42.66 10.34 6.77
CA LYS A 69 43.81 9.90 5.98
C LYS A 69 43.50 9.88 4.48
N LYS A 70 44.53 9.65 3.67
CA LYS A 70 44.40 9.52 2.22
C LYS A 70 43.64 8.24 1.88
N TYR A 71 42.89 8.29 0.79
CA TYR A 71 42.29 7.10 0.21
C TYR A 71 43.33 6.06 -0.21
N VAL A 72 42.92 4.80 -0.10
CA VAL A 72 43.78 3.65 -0.44
C VAL A 72 43.00 2.76 -1.41
N LYS A 73 43.66 2.12 -2.35
CA LYS A 73 43.05 1.15 -3.24
C LYS A 73 42.29 0.07 -2.47
N CYS A 74 41.06 -0.23 -2.85
CA CYS A 74 40.25 -1.28 -2.20
C CYS A 74 40.96 -2.63 -2.26
N ALA A 75 41.68 -2.95 -3.34
CA ALA A 75 42.45 -4.16 -3.48
C ALA A 75 43.51 -4.36 -2.37
N ARG A 76 44.03 -3.27 -1.78
CA ARG A 76 44.94 -3.38 -0.63
C ARG A 76 44.23 -3.83 0.63
N VAL A 77 43.00 -3.28 0.86
CA VAL A 77 42.20 -3.64 2.04
C VAL A 77 41.70 -5.08 1.91
N THR A 78 41.14 -5.46 0.74
CA THR A 78 40.65 -6.82 0.51
C THR A 78 41.74 -7.86 0.62
N GLY A 79 42.93 -7.58 0.07
CA GLY A 79 44.09 -8.47 0.16
C GLY A 79 44.59 -8.64 1.60
N ASP A 80 44.67 -7.56 2.38
CA ASP A 80 45.13 -7.61 3.78
C ASP A 80 44.11 -8.36 4.66
N VAL A 81 42.83 -8.07 4.51
CA VAL A 81 41.74 -8.74 5.26
C VAL A 81 41.67 -10.22 4.91
N MET A 82 41.83 -10.58 3.63
CA MET A 82 41.87 -11.98 3.18
C MET A 82 43.04 -12.74 3.77
N GLY A 83 44.23 -12.13 3.74
CA GLY A 83 45.46 -12.77 4.22
C GLY A 83 45.50 -12.91 5.74
N LYS A 84 44.94 -11.98 6.49
CA LYS A 84 45.07 -11.93 7.96
C LYS A 84 43.86 -12.47 8.72
N PHE A 85 42.66 -12.25 8.26
CA PHE A 85 41.44 -12.42 9.08
C PHE A 85 40.35 -13.26 8.41
N HIS A 86 40.18 -13.18 7.07
CA HIS A 86 39.03 -13.76 6.41
C HIS A 86 39.42 -14.69 5.25
N PRO A 87 39.60 -16.02 5.50
CA PRO A 87 40.11 -16.98 4.52
C PRO A 87 39.04 -17.36 3.47
N HIS A 88 38.52 -16.39 2.75
CA HIS A 88 37.53 -16.56 1.69
C HIS A 88 37.90 -15.72 0.46
N GLY A 89 37.21 -15.91 -0.67
CA GLY A 89 37.47 -15.17 -1.91
C GLY A 89 37.42 -13.64 -1.74
N ASN A 90 38.35 -12.93 -2.38
CA ASN A 90 38.44 -11.47 -2.30
C ASN A 90 37.19 -10.77 -2.82
N SER A 91 36.49 -11.34 -3.83
CA SER A 91 35.23 -10.75 -4.34
C SER A 91 34.16 -10.60 -3.25
N ALA A 92 33.99 -11.60 -2.39
CA ALA A 92 33.03 -11.53 -1.29
C ALA A 92 33.39 -10.44 -0.26
N ILE A 93 34.67 -10.24 -0.01
CA ILE A 93 35.16 -9.16 0.87
C ILE A 93 34.94 -7.81 0.21
N TYR A 94 35.26 -7.71 -1.10
CA TYR A 94 35.06 -6.47 -1.84
C TYR A 94 33.60 -6.08 -1.95
N ASP A 95 32.70 -7.03 -2.22
CA ASP A 95 31.24 -6.78 -2.27
C ASP A 95 30.70 -6.28 -0.93
N ALA A 96 31.18 -6.84 0.18
CA ALA A 96 30.83 -6.39 1.52
C ALA A 96 31.36 -4.97 1.79
N LEU A 97 32.60 -4.68 1.41
CA LEU A 97 33.22 -3.36 1.51
C LEU A 97 32.44 -2.33 0.67
N ALA A 98 32.14 -2.67 -0.58
CA ALA A 98 31.38 -1.79 -1.48
C ALA A 98 30.00 -1.44 -0.94
N ARG A 99 29.27 -2.42 -0.38
CA ARG A 99 27.97 -2.16 0.25
C ARG A 99 28.05 -1.20 1.43
N MET A 100 29.12 -1.26 2.22
CA MET A 100 29.32 -0.34 3.36
C MET A 100 29.61 1.10 2.91
N ALA A 101 29.98 1.32 1.64
CA ALA A 101 30.18 2.64 1.04
C ALA A 101 28.95 3.19 0.31
N GLN A 102 27.90 2.35 0.09
CA GLN A 102 26.74 2.75 -0.71
C GLN A 102 25.69 3.49 0.14
N PRO A 103 25.36 4.76 -0.18
CA PRO A 103 24.42 5.57 0.59
C PRO A 103 22.95 5.14 0.42
N TRP A 104 22.64 4.28 -0.57
CA TRP A 104 21.32 3.65 -0.77
C TRP A 104 21.17 2.29 -0.10
N SER A 105 22.31 1.70 0.35
CA SER A 105 22.35 0.42 1.07
C SER A 105 22.35 0.59 2.58
N LEU A 106 23.14 1.55 3.10
CA LEU A 106 23.24 1.86 4.52
C LEU A 106 22.64 3.22 4.85
N ARG A 107 21.91 3.31 5.97
CA ARG A 107 21.35 4.57 6.47
C ARG A 107 22.44 5.53 6.95
N LEU A 108 23.53 4.96 7.51
CA LEU A 108 24.74 5.63 7.92
C LEU A 108 25.94 4.84 7.35
N PRO A 109 26.50 5.26 6.19
CA PRO A 109 27.66 4.59 5.60
C PRO A 109 28.85 4.50 6.56
N LEU A 110 29.61 3.41 6.47
CA LEU A 110 30.76 3.14 7.31
C LEU A 110 32.10 3.27 6.56
N ILE A 111 32.04 3.32 5.24
CA ILE A 111 33.20 3.47 4.36
C ILE A 111 32.97 4.68 3.45
N ASP A 112 33.97 5.54 3.36
CA ASP A 112 34.07 6.61 2.39
C ASP A 112 34.76 6.09 1.14
N GLY A 113 34.00 6.00 0.04
CA GLY A 113 34.45 5.42 -1.22
C GLY A 113 34.72 6.46 -2.29
N GLN A 114 35.82 6.33 -3.02
CA GLN A 114 36.14 7.15 -4.18
C GLN A 114 36.20 6.29 -5.44
N GLY A 115 35.35 6.63 -6.43
CA GLY A 115 35.22 5.86 -7.67
C GLY A 115 33.79 5.35 -7.86
N ASN A 116 33.63 4.31 -8.69
CA ASN A 116 32.34 3.69 -8.96
C ASN A 116 32.12 2.50 -8.01
N PHE A 117 31.22 2.68 -7.03
CA PHE A 117 30.79 1.65 -6.08
C PHE A 117 29.46 1.00 -6.46
N GLY A 118 29.07 1.07 -7.72
CA GLY A 118 27.78 0.57 -8.21
C GLY A 118 26.71 1.65 -8.29
N SER A 119 25.50 1.25 -8.68
CA SER A 119 24.33 2.13 -8.77
C SER A 119 23.08 1.44 -8.24
N VAL A 120 22.00 2.21 -8.07
CA VAL A 120 20.66 1.68 -7.73
C VAL A 120 20.05 0.92 -8.90
N ASP A 121 20.61 1.06 -10.11
CA ASP A 121 20.23 0.29 -11.30
C ASP A 121 20.77 -1.14 -11.28
N GLY A 122 21.55 -1.47 -10.25
CA GLY A 122 22.12 -2.79 -10.09
C GLY A 122 23.47 -2.96 -10.79
N ASP A 123 24.08 -1.88 -11.30
CA ASP A 123 25.43 -1.94 -11.82
C ASP A 123 26.39 -2.38 -10.74
N PRO A 124 27.29 -3.32 -11.04
CA PRO A 124 28.30 -3.75 -10.08
C PRO A 124 29.33 -2.64 -9.84
N PRO A 125 29.98 -2.62 -8.67
CA PRO A 125 31.10 -1.74 -8.45
C PRO A 125 32.23 -2.03 -9.45
N ALA A 126 32.98 -0.99 -9.80
CA ALA A 126 34.18 -1.18 -10.63
C ALA A 126 35.18 -2.10 -9.90
N ALA A 127 36.06 -2.77 -10.66
CA ALA A 127 37.04 -3.69 -10.07
C ALA A 127 37.85 -2.99 -8.96
N GLU A 128 38.14 -3.71 -7.88
CA GLU A 128 38.79 -3.22 -6.64
C GLU A 128 40.12 -2.50 -6.84
N ARG A 129 40.80 -2.75 -7.98
CA ARG A 129 42.04 -2.06 -8.37
C ARG A 129 41.81 -0.61 -8.83
N TYR A 130 40.59 -0.25 -9.22
CA TYR A 130 40.24 1.10 -9.65
C TYR A 130 39.65 1.94 -8.53
N THR A 131 38.83 1.33 -7.66
CA THR A 131 38.19 2.00 -6.54
C THR A 131 39.14 2.25 -5.37
N GLU A 132 38.86 3.30 -4.61
CA GLU A 132 39.63 3.67 -3.42
C GLU A 132 38.68 3.86 -2.23
N CYS A 133 39.15 3.60 -1.04
CA CYS A 133 38.36 3.69 0.17
C CYS A 133 39.19 4.17 1.38
N ARG A 134 38.47 4.66 2.37
CA ARG A 134 38.89 4.93 3.73
C ARG A 134 37.71 4.74 4.69
N LEU A 135 37.99 4.68 6.00
CA LEU A 135 36.88 4.66 6.97
C LEU A 135 36.09 5.96 6.93
N GLU A 136 34.77 5.87 7.08
CA GLU A 136 33.96 7.02 7.44
C GLU A 136 34.14 7.38 8.91
N LYS A 137 33.85 8.64 9.26
CA LYS A 137 33.96 9.12 10.64
C LYS A 137 33.02 8.34 11.58
N ALA A 138 31.87 7.94 11.10
CA ALA A 138 30.93 7.08 11.84
C ALA A 138 31.51 5.71 12.17
N ALA A 139 32.29 5.10 11.25
CA ALA A 139 32.97 3.82 11.52
C ALA A 139 34.04 3.96 12.61
N HIS A 140 34.74 5.10 12.68
CA HIS A 140 35.67 5.37 13.77
C HIS A 140 34.95 5.29 15.14
N SER A 141 33.72 5.83 15.25
CA SER A 141 32.92 5.72 16.48
C SER A 141 32.51 4.27 16.84
N LEU A 142 32.57 3.32 15.91
CA LEU A 142 32.39 1.90 16.22
C LEU A 142 33.66 1.26 16.75
N LEU A 143 34.84 1.76 16.36
CA LEU A 143 36.16 1.18 16.66
C LEU A 143 36.90 1.88 17.80
N ASP A 144 36.42 3.03 18.23
CA ASP A 144 37.05 3.85 19.28
C ASP A 144 37.13 3.05 20.60
N ASP A 145 38.23 3.25 21.33
CA ASP A 145 38.52 2.52 22.56
C ASP A 145 38.89 1.01 22.39
N LEU A 146 39.09 0.52 21.18
CA LEU A 146 39.46 -0.88 20.93
C LEU A 146 40.82 -1.25 21.55
N ASP A 147 41.74 -0.29 21.63
CA ASP A 147 43.05 -0.38 22.25
C ASP A 147 43.04 -0.42 23.79
N LYS A 148 41.85 -0.28 24.41
CA LYS A 148 41.64 -0.14 25.87
C LYS A 148 41.02 -1.38 26.52
N GLU A 149 41.25 -2.55 25.95
CA GLU A 149 40.74 -3.86 26.44
C GLU A 149 39.20 -3.87 26.72
N THR A 150 38.46 -3.09 25.95
CA THR A 150 37.02 -2.89 26.11
C THR A 150 36.22 -4.11 25.67
N VAL A 151 36.76 -4.93 24.79
CA VAL A 151 36.16 -6.13 24.22
C VAL A 151 37.12 -7.30 24.23
N ASP A 152 36.59 -8.50 24.07
CA ASP A 152 37.41 -9.69 23.98
C ASP A 152 38.00 -9.90 22.59
N PHE A 153 39.19 -10.45 22.53
CA PHE A 153 39.90 -10.86 21.34
C PHE A 153 39.96 -12.38 21.25
N ARG A 154 39.98 -12.89 20.04
CA ARG A 154 40.21 -14.31 19.75
C ARG A 154 41.29 -14.43 18.68
N ASP A 155 41.90 -15.61 18.58
CA ASP A 155 42.84 -15.90 17.52
C ASP A 155 42.15 -15.86 16.15
N ASN A 156 42.87 -15.39 15.13
CA ASN A 156 42.46 -15.48 13.75
C ASN A 156 42.43 -16.93 13.25
N TYR A 157 42.15 -17.18 11.98
CA TYR A 157 42.01 -18.51 11.42
C TYR A 157 43.27 -19.37 11.46
N ASP A 158 44.47 -18.78 11.53
CA ASP A 158 45.77 -19.49 11.58
C ASP A 158 46.51 -19.36 12.91
N GLY A 159 45.94 -18.68 13.89
CA GLY A 159 46.50 -18.49 15.23
C GLY A 159 47.72 -17.56 15.27
N THR A 160 47.98 -16.81 14.20
CA THR A 160 49.16 -15.90 14.15
C THR A 160 48.82 -14.49 14.65
N LEU A 161 47.57 -14.08 14.55
CA LEU A 161 47.06 -12.77 14.94
C LEU A 161 45.78 -12.94 15.75
N SER A 162 45.37 -11.86 16.38
CA SER A 162 44.07 -11.83 17.07
C SER A 162 43.13 -10.82 16.43
N GLU A 163 41.84 -11.13 16.48
CA GLU A 163 40.73 -10.29 16.01
C GLU A 163 39.70 -10.03 17.12
N PRO A 164 39.01 -8.88 17.14
CA PRO A 164 38.03 -8.63 18.15
C PRO A 164 36.77 -9.49 17.91
N VAL A 165 36.18 -10.02 18.99
CA VAL A 165 34.94 -10.78 18.94
C VAL A 165 33.79 -9.87 18.55
N VAL A 166 33.75 -8.65 19.10
CA VAL A 166 32.85 -7.55 18.77
C VAL A 166 33.65 -6.25 18.85
N VAL A 167 33.16 -5.19 18.23
CA VAL A 167 33.76 -3.86 18.37
C VAL A 167 33.02 -3.03 19.42
N PRO A 168 33.65 -2.07 20.10
CA PRO A 168 33.06 -1.31 21.20
C PRO A 168 32.11 -0.19 20.72
N ALA A 169 31.20 -0.51 19.81
CA ALA A 169 30.30 0.40 19.11
C ALA A 169 29.68 1.46 20.03
N LYS A 170 29.83 2.73 19.71
CA LYS A 170 29.26 3.86 20.47
C LYS A 170 27.78 4.13 20.14
N PHE A 171 27.26 3.55 19.06
CA PHE A 171 25.85 3.67 18.70
C PHE A 171 25.28 2.31 18.27
N PRO A 172 23.96 2.09 18.37
CA PRO A 172 23.32 0.80 18.06
C PRO A 172 23.25 0.56 16.54
N ASN A 173 24.38 0.23 15.95
CA ASN A 173 24.55 0.07 14.51
C ASN A 173 23.60 -0.99 13.90
N LEU A 174 23.23 -2.03 14.66
CA LEU A 174 22.27 -3.04 14.20
C LEU A 174 20.92 -2.42 13.82
N LEU A 175 20.40 -1.52 14.62
CA LEU A 175 19.14 -0.82 14.33
C LEU A 175 19.33 0.30 13.32
N VAL A 176 20.43 1.05 13.40
CA VAL A 176 20.68 2.19 12.50
C VAL A 176 20.84 1.73 11.04
N ASN A 177 21.68 0.76 10.77
CA ASN A 177 21.96 0.29 9.42
C ASN A 177 21.17 -0.96 9.02
N GLY A 178 20.52 -1.62 9.98
CA GLY A 178 19.85 -2.87 9.74
C GLY A 178 20.83 -4.01 9.39
N ALA A 179 20.27 -5.16 9.09
CA ALA A 179 21.03 -6.31 8.60
C ALA A 179 20.14 -7.28 7.83
N GLY A 180 20.65 -7.86 6.77
CA GLY A 180 19.98 -8.93 6.03
C GLY A 180 20.92 -10.12 5.85
N GLY A 181 20.46 -11.36 6.04
CA GLY A 181 21.29 -12.55 5.88
C GLY A 181 20.48 -13.83 5.90
N ILE A 182 20.99 -14.83 5.17
CA ILE A 182 20.38 -16.16 5.07
C ILE A 182 21.36 -17.16 5.69
N ALA A 183 20.95 -17.84 6.73
CA ALA A 183 21.68 -18.92 7.39
C ALA A 183 20.99 -20.27 7.13
N VAL A 184 21.52 -21.34 7.72
CA VAL A 184 20.89 -22.65 7.65
C VAL A 184 19.71 -22.69 8.62
N GLY A 185 18.50 -22.89 8.10
CA GLY A 185 17.28 -23.00 8.89
C GLY A 185 16.72 -21.69 9.43
N MET A 186 17.39 -20.55 9.23
CA MET A 186 16.94 -19.23 9.67
C MET A 186 17.46 -18.12 8.76
N ALA A 187 16.79 -16.99 8.80
CA ALA A 187 17.21 -15.79 8.10
C ALA A 187 17.05 -14.58 9.03
N THR A 188 17.81 -13.52 8.76
CA THR A 188 17.62 -12.22 9.42
C THR A 188 17.32 -11.17 8.38
N ASN A 189 16.42 -10.25 8.71
CA ASN A 189 16.10 -9.08 7.89
C ASN A 189 15.64 -7.95 8.81
N ILE A 190 16.57 -7.15 9.27
CA ILE A 190 16.37 -6.06 10.21
C ILE A 190 16.36 -4.77 9.43
N PRO A 191 15.29 -3.95 9.49
CA PRO A 191 15.21 -2.70 8.77
C PRO A 191 16.12 -1.64 9.38
N PRO A 192 16.65 -0.71 8.58
CA PRO A 192 17.39 0.45 9.08
C PRO A 192 16.46 1.46 9.76
N HIS A 193 17.02 2.25 10.70
CA HIS A 193 16.30 3.25 11.49
C HIS A 193 17.06 4.57 11.55
N ASN A 194 16.37 5.62 11.95
CA ASN A 194 16.98 6.92 12.18
C ASN A 194 17.90 6.90 13.40
N LEU A 195 19.15 7.37 13.23
CA LEU A 195 20.16 7.39 14.31
C LEU A 195 19.67 8.17 15.54
N SER A 196 19.11 9.35 15.33
CA SER A 196 18.67 10.22 16.42
C SER A 196 17.56 9.58 17.23
N GLU A 197 16.57 9.01 16.57
CA GLU A 197 15.44 8.32 17.20
C GLU A 197 15.89 7.10 18.02
N VAL A 198 16.79 6.28 17.46
CA VAL A 198 17.30 5.10 18.17
C VAL A 198 18.14 5.49 19.37
N ILE A 199 18.97 6.55 19.28
CA ILE A 199 19.73 7.08 20.41
C ILE A 199 18.77 7.63 21.49
N ASP A 200 17.75 8.39 21.10
CA ASP A 200 16.75 8.88 22.04
C ASP A 200 16.01 7.75 22.74
N GLY A 201 15.71 6.67 22.00
CA GLY A 201 15.15 5.43 22.59
C GLY A 201 16.09 4.76 23.59
N CYS A 202 17.39 4.71 23.33
CA CYS A 202 18.41 4.22 24.29
C CYS A 202 18.44 5.10 25.54
N ILE A 203 18.42 6.42 25.38
CA ILE A 203 18.43 7.37 26.49
C ILE A 203 17.17 7.22 27.33
N ALA A 204 15.99 7.13 26.72
CA ALA A 204 14.74 6.91 27.41
C ALA A 204 14.75 5.59 28.24
N LEU A 205 15.33 4.53 27.67
CA LEU A 205 15.49 3.24 28.38
C LEU A 205 16.47 3.33 29.55
N ILE A 206 17.51 4.16 29.46
CA ILE A 206 18.44 4.38 30.57
C ILE A 206 17.75 5.19 31.69
N ASP A 207 16.93 6.19 31.32
CA ASP A 207 16.19 7.02 32.26
C ASP A 207 15.06 6.26 32.96
N ASP A 208 14.35 5.44 32.22
CA ASP A 208 13.31 4.56 32.73
C ASP A 208 13.52 3.12 32.24
N PRO A 209 14.16 2.24 33.04
CA PRO A 209 14.34 0.83 32.69
C PRO A 209 13.04 0.04 32.57
N ALA A 210 11.90 0.59 33.05
CA ALA A 210 10.58 -0.04 32.99
C ALA A 210 9.77 0.46 31.78
N ILE A 211 10.32 1.30 30.92
CA ILE A 211 9.65 1.83 29.72
C ILE A 211 9.04 0.71 28.87
N GLU A 212 7.79 0.91 28.47
CA GLU A 212 7.06 -0.05 27.65
C GLU A 212 7.13 0.25 26.15
N LEU A 213 6.83 -0.75 25.34
CA LEU A 213 6.88 -0.62 23.87
C LEU A 213 6.02 0.52 23.32
N PRO A 214 4.79 0.80 23.81
CA PRO A 214 3.99 1.94 23.29
C PRO A 214 4.68 3.31 23.41
N GLU A 215 5.44 3.51 24.48
CA GLU A 215 6.20 4.76 24.70
C GLU A 215 7.43 4.82 23.79
N LEU A 216 8.13 3.69 23.62
CA LEU A 216 9.25 3.59 22.69
C LEU A 216 8.84 3.83 21.23
N ILE A 217 7.64 3.40 20.83
CA ILE A 217 7.11 3.65 19.46
C ILE A 217 6.86 5.14 19.20
N GLN A 218 6.61 5.93 20.23
CA GLN A 218 6.51 7.39 20.07
C GLN A 218 7.88 8.03 19.78
N ILE A 219 8.95 7.45 20.30
CA ILE A 219 10.33 7.92 20.11
C ILE A 219 10.91 7.34 18.80
N ILE A 220 10.68 6.06 18.54
CA ILE A 220 11.13 5.32 17.34
C ILE A 220 9.89 4.89 16.55
N PRO A 221 9.28 5.77 15.76
CA PRO A 221 7.98 5.52 15.14
C PRO A 221 8.00 4.43 14.07
N GLY A 222 9.18 4.10 13.53
CA GLY A 222 9.32 3.08 12.51
C GLY A 222 10.67 3.07 11.82
N PRO A 223 10.91 2.16 10.89
CA PRO A 223 12.09 2.14 10.03
C PRO A 223 12.31 3.47 9.30
N ASP A 224 13.56 3.77 8.98
CA ASP A 224 13.97 4.94 8.21
C ASP A 224 14.94 4.50 7.11
N PHE A 225 14.40 4.28 5.92
CA PHE A 225 15.14 3.71 4.81
C PHE A 225 16.07 4.73 4.14
N PRO A 226 17.28 4.33 3.71
CA PRO A 226 18.23 5.23 3.05
C PRO A 226 17.69 5.85 1.75
N THR A 227 16.80 5.17 1.05
CA THR A 227 16.18 5.61 -0.21
C THR A 227 14.93 6.46 -0.01
N GLY A 228 14.56 6.80 1.24
CA GLY A 228 13.32 7.53 1.55
C GLY A 228 12.09 6.66 1.43
N ALA A 229 11.19 7.02 0.52
CA ALA A 229 9.90 6.37 0.30
C ALA A 229 8.90 6.53 1.48
N LYS A 230 7.72 5.97 1.35
CA LYS A 230 6.64 6.07 2.32
C LYS A 230 6.34 4.70 2.91
N ILE A 231 6.03 4.66 4.19
CA ILE A 231 5.50 3.45 4.86
C ILE A 231 4.00 3.61 5.03
N LEU A 232 3.25 2.59 4.63
CA LEU A 232 1.79 2.56 4.73
C LEU A 232 1.34 1.76 5.95
N GLY A 233 0.70 2.46 6.90
CA GLY A 233 0.17 1.86 8.13
C GLY A 233 1.24 1.49 9.16
N ARG A 234 0.84 1.39 10.43
CA ARG A 234 1.73 1.11 11.57
C ARG A 234 1.64 -0.34 12.07
N ALA A 235 0.67 -1.13 11.59
CA ALA A 235 0.44 -2.49 12.10
C ALA A 235 1.66 -3.40 11.91
N GLY A 236 2.29 -3.35 10.73
CA GLY A 236 3.49 -4.14 10.42
C GLY A 236 4.70 -3.72 11.25
N ILE A 237 4.87 -2.42 11.52
CA ILE A 237 5.91 -1.87 12.39
C ILE A 237 5.70 -2.37 13.83
N ARG A 238 4.49 -2.23 14.35
CA ARG A 238 4.16 -2.67 15.71
C ARG A 238 4.42 -4.16 15.90
N SER A 239 3.97 -4.98 14.96
CA SER A 239 4.22 -6.42 14.99
C SER A 239 5.71 -6.74 14.99
N ALA A 240 6.51 -6.07 14.14
CA ALA A 240 7.96 -6.25 14.09
C ALA A 240 8.62 -5.87 15.41
N TYR A 241 8.25 -4.75 16.01
CA TYR A 241 8.83 -4.27 17.27
C TYR A 241 8.45 -5.11 18.47
N GLU A 242 7.24 -5.67 18.50
CA GLU A 242 6.73 -6.49 19.59
C GLU A 242 7.26 -7.93 19.53
N THR A 243 7.23 -8.54 18.35
CA THR A 243 7.50 -9.97 18.18
C THR A 243 8.81 -10.29 17.46
N GLY A 244 9.50 -9.29 16.95
CA GLY A 244 10.63 -9.47 16.04
C GLY A 244 10.23 -9.88 14.61
N ARG A 245 8.91 -9.96 14.29
CA ARG A 245 8.40 -10.30 12.95
C ARG A 245 7.28 -9.36 12.53
N GLY A 246 7.35 -8.88 11.30
CA GLY A 246 6.31 -8.01 10.75
C GLY A 246 6.51 -7.80 9.26
N SER A 247 5.50 -7.22 8.61
CA SER A 247 5.59 -6.84 7.20
C SER A 247 5.30 -5.34 7.09
N VAL A 248 6.30 -4.58 6.67
CA VAL A 248 6.21 -3.13 6.47
C VAL A 248 6.00 -2.85 5.00
N ILE A 249 4.88 -2.22 4.66
CA ILE A 249 4.57 -1.88 3.26
C ILE A 249 5.28 -0.56 2.92
N MET A 250 6.13 -0.60 1.91
CA MET A 250 6.86 0.56 1.40
C MET A 250 6.27 0.97 0.04
N ARG A 251 6.09 2.26 -0.16
CA ARG A 251 5.61 2.85 -1.41
C ARG A 251 6.57 3.95 -1.85
N GLY A 252 6.99 3.93 -3.11
CA GLY A 252 7.76 5.00 -3.71
C GLY A 252 7.00 6.32 -3.74
N VAL A 253 7.72 7.43 -3.81
CA VAL A 253 7.14 8.76 -3.93
C VAL A 253 6.99 9.09 -5.41
N ALA A 254 5.77 9.42 -5.79
CA ALA A 254 5.45 9.88 -7.13
C ALA A 254 4.56 11.12 -7.07
N ALA A 255 4.75 12.01 -8.04
CA ALA A 255 3.96 13.22 -8.23
C ALA A 255 3.38 13.24 -9.65
N ILE A 256 2.15 13.75 -9.79
CA ILE A 256 1.53 13.97 -11.08
C ILE A 256 1.79 15.42 -11.47
N GLU A 257 2.37 15.63 -12.64
CA GLU A 257 2.68 16.96 -13.15
C GLU A 257 2.04 17.18 -14.54
N PRO A 258 1.49 18.36 -14.80
CA PRO A 258 0.97 18.69 -16.13
C PRO A 258 2.09 18.84 -17.16
N MET A 259 1.82 18.40 -18.39
CA MET A 259 2.71 18.50 -19.53
C MET A 259 2.08 19.35 -20.66
N ARG A 260 2.87 19.81 -21.61
CA ARG A 260 2.36 20.56 -22.78
C ARG A 260 1.34 19.73 -23.57
N GLY A 261 0.22 20.37 -23.99
CA GLY A 261 -0.80 19.76 -24.83
C GLY A 261 -1.83 18.94 -24.10
N ASP A 262 -2.22 19.39 -22.90
CA ASP A 262 -3.28 18.77 -22.09
C ASP A 262 -3.00 17.29 -21.79
N ARG A 263 -1.74 16.98 -21.46
CA ARG A 263 -1.26 15.68 -21.03
C ARG A 263 -0.68 15.77 -19.64
N GLU A 264 -0.62 14.67 -18.95
CA GLU A 264 0.00 14.53 -17.63
C GLU A 264 1.20 13.58 -17.70
N GLN A 265 2.09 13.72 -16.73
CA GLN A 265 3.19 12.81 -16.50
C GLN A 265 3.27 12.45 -15.01
N ILE A 266 3.67 11.23 -14.74
CA ILE A 266 3.96 10.78 -13.39
C ILE A 266 5.47 10.78 -13.21
N ILE A 267 5.95 11.52 -12.21
CA ILE A 267 7.38 11.62 -11.88
C ILE A 267 7.63 10.88 -10.58
N ILE A 268 8.47 9.85 -10.63
CA ILE A 268 8.86 9.06 -9.47
C ILE A 268 10.21 9.60 -8.98
N THR A 269 10.23 10.10 -7.75
CA THR A 269 11.40 10.72 -7.12
C THR A 269 12.06 9.86 -6.05
N GLU A 270 11.33 8.90 -5.49
CA GLU A 270 11.85 7.95 -4.51
C GLU A 270 11.32 6.56 -4.78
N ILE A 271 12.17 5.56 -4.58
CA ILE A 271 11.84 4.15 -4.78
C ILE A 271 11.95 3.37 -3.47
N PRO A 272 11.19 2.29 -3.28
CA PRO A 272 11.29 1.48 -2.07
C PRO A 272 12.69 0.90 -1.88
N TYR A 273 13.08 0.74 -0.62
CA TYR A 273 14.38 0.18 -0.24
C TYR A 273 14.60 -1.22 -0.82
N GLN A 274 15.82 -1.48 -1.30
CA GLN A 274 16.24 -2.73 -1.96
C GLN A 274 15.57 -3.03 -3.31
N VAL A 275 14.84 -2.08 -3.88
CA VAL A 275 14.30 -2.20 -5.24
C VAL A 275 15.36 -1.74 -6.25
N ASN A 276 15.59 -2.55 -7.27
CA ASN A 276 16.42 -2.19 -8.42
C ASN A 276 15.61 -1.30 -9.36
N LYS A 277 16.09 -0.08 -9.64
CA LYS A 277 15.39 0.92 -10.46
C LYS A 277 15.22 0.47 -11.91
N ALA A 278 16.26 -0.07 -12.54
CA ALA A 278 16.22 -0.54 -13.92
C ALA A 278 15.22 -1.68 -14.09
N THR A 279 15.25 -2.69 -13.22
CA THR A 279 14.29 -3.82 -13.25
C THR A 279 12.85 -3.34 -13.01
N MET A 280 12.65 -2.33 -12.16
CA MET A 280 11.34 -1.72 -11.95
C MET A 280 10.81 -1.05 -13.23
N ILE A 281 11.64 -0.28 -13.93
CA ILE A 281 11.29 0.37 -15.20
C ILE A 281 11.02 -0.67 -16.28
N GLU A 282 11.86 -1.71 -16.39
CA GLU A 282 11.63 -2.84 -17.31
C GLU A 282 10.28 -3.51 -17.07
N LYS A 283 9.92 -3.72 -15.79
CA LYS A 283 8.62 -4.29 -15.44
C LYS A 283 7.46 -3.38 -15.82
N MET A 284 7.61 -2.05 -15.65
CA MET A 284 6.62 -1.08 -16.13
C MET A 284 6.45 -1.19 -17.65
N ALA A 285 7.54 -1.22 -18.41
CA ALA A 285 7.53 -1.34 -19.87
C ALA A 285 6.90 -2.68 -20.33
N GLU A 286 7.15 -3.78 -19.63
CA GLU A 286 6.53 -5.09 -19.89
C GLU A 286 5.01 -5.00 -19.74
N LEU A 287 4.50 -4.42 -18.64
CA LEU A 287 3.06 -4.27 -18.38
C LEU A 287 2.35 -3.40 -19.43
N VAL A 288 3.04 -2.38 -19.93
CA VAL A 288 2.53 -1.54 -21.05
C VAL A 288 2.46 -2.35 -22.35
N ARG A 289 3.51 -3.10 -22.68
CA ARG A 289 3.57 -3.95 -23.88
C ARG A 289 2.51 -5.05 -23.84
N ASP A 290 2.29 -5.64 -22.69
CA ASP A 290 1.29 -6.69 -22.47
C ASP A 290 -0.14 -6.13 -22.36
N LYS A 291 -0.32 -4.81 -22.48
CA LYS A 291 -1.61 -4.10 -22.36
C LYS A 291 -2.31 -4.34 -21.01
N ARG A 292 -1.55 -4.58 -19.96
CA ARG A 292 -2.08 -4.67 -18.60
C ARG A 292 -2.23 -3.30 -17.96
N ILE A 293 -1.41 -2.34 -18.38
CA ILE A 293 -1.53 -0.93 -18.06
C ILE A 293 -1.64 -0.21 -19.40
N GLU A 294 -2.75 0.43 -19.65
CA GLU A 294 -2.98 1.26 -20.83
C GLU A 294 -2.87 2.74 -20.43
N GLY A 295 -2.64 3.62 -21.40
CA GLY A 295 -2.56 5.06 -21.16
C GLY A 295 -1.16 5.63 -20.98
N ILE A 296 -0.13 4.81 -20.88
CA ILE A 296 1.28 5.25 -20.88
C ILE A 296 1.74 5.45 -22.34
N SER A 297 2.40 6.57 -22.61
CA SER A 297 2.94 6.89 -23.93
C SER A 297 4.44 6.66 -24.00
N ASP A 298 5.19 7.01 -22.96
CA ASP A 298 6.66 6.84 -22.90
C ASP A 298 7.15 6.63 -21.46
N LEU A 299 8.30 5.98 -21.31
CA LEU A 299 8.98 5.73 -20.04
C LEU A 299 10.43 6.17 -20.18
N ARG A 300 10.88 7.13 -19.36
CA ARG A 300 12.25 7.61 -19.37
C ARG A 300 12.86 7.64 -17.98
N ASP A 301 14.13 7.36 -17.91
CA ASP A 301 14.95 7.55 -16.72
C ASP A 301 15.79 8.81 -16.89
N GLU A 302 15.48 9.83 -16.13
CA GLU A 302 16.16 11.13 -16.09
C GLU A 302 16.94 11.30 -14.76
N SER A 303 17.21 10.20 -14.04
CA SER A 303 17.95 10.24 -12.79
C SER A 303 19.37 10.75 -12.99
N ASP A 304 19.83 11.59 -12.07
CA ASP A 304 21.17 12.17 -12.09
C ASP A 304 21.82 12.10 -10.69
N ARG A 305 22.88 12.88 -10.48
CA ARG A 305 23.58 12.95 -9.18
C ARG A 305 22.77 13.64 -8.09
N GLN A 306 21.70 14.36 -8.43
CA GLN A 306 20.85 15.09 -7.49
C GLN A 306 19.74 14.19 -6.93
N GLY A 307 19.35 13.11 -7.66
CA GLY A 307 18.32 12.18 -7.20
C GLY A 307 17.73 11.31 -8.31
N TYR A 308 16.73 10.55 -7.91
CA TYR A 308 15.95 9.72 -8.83
C TYR A 308 14.89 10.57 -9.52
N ARG A 309 14.75 10.37 -10.83
CA ARG A 309 13.71 10.99 -11.64
C ARG A 309 13.30 10.02 -12.75
N VAL A 310 12.32 9.18 -12.48
CA VAL A 310 11.71 8.32 -13.51
C VAL A 310 10.44 8.99 -14.00
N VAL A 311 10.36 9.26 -15.29
CA VAL A 311 9.26 9.97 -15.93
C VAL A 311 8.41 8.97 -16.70
N VAL A 312 7.11 8.94 -16.36
CA VAL A 312 6.08 8.15 -17.04
C VAL A 312 5.16 9.13 -17.74
N GLU A 313 5.30 9.29 -19.06
CA GLU A 313 4.44 10.16 -19.85
C GLU A 313 3.12 9.47 -20.17
N LEU A 314 2.02 10.19 -20.00
CA LEU A 314 0.68 9.67 -20.24
C LEU A 314 0.13 10.13 -21.59
N LYS A 315 -0.81 9.38 -22.14
CA LYS A 315 -1.61 9.77 -23.31
C LYS A 315 -2.64 10.82 -22.87
N ARG A 316 -3.15 11.61 -23.84
CA ARG A 316 -4.05 12.74 -23.58
C ARG A 316 -5.29 12.39 -22.76
N ASP A 317 -5.89 11.22 -23.00
CA ASP A 317 -7.16 10.82 -22.35
C ASP A 317 -6.94 9.84 -21.18
N ALA A 318 -5.73 9.77 -20.65
CA ALA A 318 -5.39 8.82 -19.60
C ALA A 318 -5.54 9.46 -18.22
N ASN A 319 -6.17 8.75 -17.28
CA ASN A 319 -6.28 9.18 -15.91
C ASN A 319 -5.00 8.82 -15.13
N ALA A 320 -4.26 9.85 -14.69
CA ALA A 320 -2.96 9.67 -14.03
C ALA A 320 -3.07 8.94 -12.69
N GLU A 321 -4.13 9.19 -11.90
CA GLU A 321 -4.30 8.54 -10.60
C GLU A 321 -4.53 7.04 -10.74
N VAL A 322 -5.36 6.63 -11.71
CA VAL A 322 -5.62 5.22 -12.01
C VAL A 322 -4.35 4.50 -12.44
N ILE A 323 -3.57 5.14 -13.33
CA ILE A 323 -2.31 4.56 -13.80
C ILE A 323 -1.30 4.47 -12.66
N LEU A 324 -1.19 5.50 -11.82
CA LEU A 324 -0.32 5.49 -10.66
C LEU A 324 -0.70 4.35 -9.69
N ASN A 325 -2.00 4.16 -9.46
CA ASN A 325 -2.51 3.06 -8.64
C ASN A 325 -2.19 1.70 -9.26
N GLN A 326 -2.31 1.55 -10.57
CA GLN A 326 -1.92 0.33 -11.27
C GLN A 326 -0.40 0.08 -11.19
N LEU A 327 0.43 1.13 -11.27
CA LEU A 327 1.88 1.04 -11.07
C LEU A 327 2.20 0.55 -9.65
N TYR A 328 1.55 1.07 -8.61
CA TYR A 328 1.71 0.59 -7.24
C TYR A 328 1.29 -0.87 -7.08
N ARG A 329 0.23 -1.30 -7.76
CA ARG A 329 -0.30 -2.67 -7.63
C ARG A 329 0.52 -3.72 -8.35
N TYR A 330 1.05 -3.40 -9.54
CA TYR A 330 1.63 -4.39 -10.45
C TYR A 330 3.15 -4.31 -10.57
N THR A 331 3.79 -3.31 -9.96
CA THR A 331 5.24 -3.10 -10.03
C THR A 331 5.86 -3.02 -8.64
N PRO A 332 7.20 -3.16 -8.52
CA PRO A 332 7.90 -2.97 -7.26
C PRO A 332 7.88 -1.53 -6.70
N LEU A 333 7.19 -0.58 -7.35
CA LEU A 333 7.00 0.78 -6.83
C LEU A 333 6.27 0.78 -5.48
N GLN A 334 5.49 -0.26 -5.20
CA GLN A 334 5.03 -0.62 -3.87
C GLN A 334 5.42 -2.06 -3.58
N THR A 335 6.09 -2.27 -2.45
CA THR A 335 6.53 -3.60 -2.02
C THR A 335 6.48 -3.72 -0.50
N SER A 336 6.61 -4.93 0.01
CA SER A 336 6.65 -5.18 1.45
C SER A 336 8.05 -5.57 1.90
N PHE A 337 8.52 -4.98 3.00
CA PHE A 337 9.72 -5.40 3.71
C PHE A 337 9.34 -6.37 4.83
N GLY A 338 9.70 -7.63 4.66
CA GLY A 338 9.46 -8.66 5.68
C GLY A 338 10.49 -8.55 6.80
N CYS A 339 10.12 -7.96 7.94
CA CYS A 339 10.98 -7.88 9.12
C CYS A 339 11.12 -9.25 9.76
N ASN A 340 12.36 -9.64 10.04
CA ASN A 340 12.72 -10.81 10.85
C ASN A 340 13.96 -10.46 11.67
N MET A 341 13.76 -10.03 12.89
CA MET A 341 14.77 -9.41 13.75
C MET A 341 15.54 -10.48 14.53
N VAL A 342 16.36 -11.26 13.80
CA VAL A 342 17.19 -12.32 14.37
C VAL A 342 18.64 -11.85 14.43
N ALA A 343 19.28 -11.93 15.60
CA ALA A 343 20.68 -11.59 15.81
C ALA A 343 21.34 -12.52 16.82
N LEU A 344 22.66 -12.49 16.87
CA LEU A 344 23.44 -13.24 17.88
C LEU A 344 23.44 -12.47 19.19
N ASN A 345 22.89 -13.06 20.23
CA ASN A 345 22.95 -12.55 21.60
C ASN A 345 23.76 -13.55 22.46
N GLY A 346 24.93 -13.11 22.94
CA GLY A 346 25.83 -14.01 23.64
C GLY A 346 26.26 -15.26 22.84
N GLY A 347 26.37 -15.13 21.50
CA GLY A 347 26.73 -16.22 20.59
C GLY A 347 25.58 -17.17 20.22
N LYS A 348 24.36 -16.90 20.67
CA LYS A 348 23.15 -17.68 20.34
C LYS A 348 22.25 -16.86 19.39
N PRO A 349 21.71 -17.48 18.33
CA PRO A 349 20.73 -16.81 17.49
C PRO A 349 19.40 -16.68 18.23
N GLU A 350 18.93 -15.47 18.40
CA GLU A 350 17.67 -15.15 19.08
C GLU A 350 16.83 -14.22 18.20
N GLN A 351 15.51 -14.40 18.24
CA GLN A 351 14.56 -13.45 17.70
C GLN A 351 14.27 -12.40 18.77
N LEU A 352 14.58 -11.15 18.45
CA LEU A 352 14.60 -10.06 19.41
C LEU A 352 13.50 -9.05 19.09
N SER A 353 12.84 -8.54 20.13
CA SER A 353 12.00 -7.35 20.04
C SER A 353 12.86 -6.07 19.95
N LEU A 354 12.25 -4.93 19.64
CA LEU A 354 12.95 -3.64 19.67
C LEU A 354 13.55 -3.37 21.06
N LEU A 355 12.76 -3.62 22.10
CA LEU A 355 13.18 -3.40 23.49
C LEU A 355 14.37 -4.29 23.86
N ASP A 356 14.38 -5.56 23.45
CA ASP A 356 15.49 -6.50 23.71
C ASP A 356 16.78 -6.05 23.04
N MET A 357 16.69 -5.54 21.80
CA MET A 357 17.87 -5.01 21.09
C MET A 357 18.44 -3.78 21.79
N LEU A 358 17.59 -2.85 22.20
CA LEU A 358 18.02 -1.66 22.94
C LEU A 358 18.64 -2.04 24.30
N ARG A 359 18.04 -2.96 25.03
CA ARG A 359 18.57 -3.47 26.32
C ARG A 359 19.92 -4.14 26.15
N ALA A 360 20.06 -4.99 25.14
CA ALA A 360 21.32 -5.67 24.85
C ALA A 360 22.44 -4.65 24.52
N PHE A 361 22.12 -3.64 23.72
CA PHE A 361 23.08 -2.59 23.38
C PHE A 361 23.46 -1.72 24.60
N VAL A 362 22.50 -1.25 25.39
CA VAL A 362 22.76 -0.43 26.58
C VAL A 362 23.61 -1.20 27.59
N SER A 363 23.26 -2.46 27.85
CA SER A 363 24.04 -3.35 28.76
C SER A 363 25.47 -3.52 28.25
N PHE A 364 25.63 -3.72 26.96
CA PHE A 364 26.96 -3.81 26.33
C PHE A 364 27.75 -2.50 26.48
N ARG A 365 27.13 -1.33 26.31
CA ARG A 365 27.79 -0.06 26.53
C ARG A 365 28.23 0.16 27.98
N GLU A 366 27.39 -0.24 28.94
CA GLU A 366 27.77 -0.21 30.36
C GLU A 366 29.03 -1.07 30.62
N GLU A 367 29.11 -2.24 29.99
CA GLU A 367 30.28 -3.12 30.07
C GLU A 367 31.53 -2.47 29.44
N VAL A 368 31.40 -1.91 28.22
CA VAL A 368 32.52 -1.23 27.51
C VAL A 368 33.07 -0.08 28.35
N VAL A 369 32.21 0.79 28.87
CA VAL A 369 32.64 1.93 29.72
C VAL A 369 33.32 1.42 31.00
N SER A 370 32.77 0.39 31.63
CA SER A 370 33.37 -0.21 32.84
C SER A 370 34.74 -0.81 32.54
N ARG A 371 34.92 -1.58 31.46
CA ARG A 371 36.19 -2.18 31.05
C ARG A 371 37.22 -1.10 30.67
N ARG A 372 36.83 -0.08 29.88
CA ARG A 372 37.63 1.08 29.57
C ARG A 372 38.14 1.79 30.81
N THR A 373 37.25 2.04 31.76
CA THR A 373 37.61 2.73 33.01
C THR A 373 38.56 1.89 33.84
N LYS A 374 38.37 0.58 33.92
CA LYS A 374 39.32 -0.34 34.57
C LYS A 374 40.71 -0.30 33.94
N PHE A 375 40.76 -0.29 32.60
CA PHE A 375 42.02 -0.16 31.87
C PHE A 375 42.73 1.17 32.17
N LEU A 376 41.99 2.28 32.07
CA LEU A 376 42.51 3.63 32.34
C LEU A 376 42.97 3.76 33.79
N LEU A 377 42.19 3.22 34.75
CA LEU A 377 42.54 3.17 36.16
C LEU A 377 43.88 2.40 36.39
N ARG A 378 44.01 1.22 35.76
CA ARG A 378 45.23 0.45 35.82
C ARG A 378 46.43 1.26 35.29
N LYS A 379 46.30 1.83 34.10
CA LYS A 379 47.32 2.65 33.47
C LYS A 379 47.68 3.90 34.29
N ALA A 380 46.65 4.57 34.86
CA ALA A 380 46.85 5.70 35.75
C ALA A 380 47.59 5.28 37.05
N ARG A 381 47.21 4.11 37.64
CA ARG A 381 47.92 3.58 38.81
C ARG A 381 49.37 3.25 38.52
N ASP A 382 49.64 2.60 37.38
CA ASP A 382 51.02 2.27 37.00
C ASP A 382 51.84 3.53 36.77
N ARG A 383 51.28 4.58 36.17
CA ARG A 383 51.93 5.86 35.99
C ARG A 383 52.15 6.60 37.32
N ALA A 384 51.09 6.63 38.18
CA ALA A 384 51.17 7.20 39.50
C ALA A 384 52.22 6.52 40.40
N HIS A 385 52.28 5.16 40.29
CA HIS A 385 53.29 4.38 41.01
C HIS A 385 54.73 4.82 40.68
N VAL A 386 55.02 5.00 39.37
CA VAL A 386 56.34 5.50 38.97
C VAL A 386 56.60 6.92 39.48
N LEU A 387 55.57 7.80 39.38
CA LEU A 387 55.69 9.22 39.81
C LEU A 387 55.89 9.36 41.32
N VAL A 388 55.22 8.54 42.14
CA VAL A 388 55.47 8.48 43.62
C VAL A 388 56.88 8.12 43.90
N GLY A 389 57.47 7.14 43.23
CA GLY A 389 58.89 6.81 43.37
C GLY A 389 59.83 7.97 43.04
N LEU A 390 59.50 8.69 41.94
CA LEU A 390 60.27 9.88 41.54
C LEU A 390 60.08 11.02 42.53
N ALA A 391 58.87 11.28 43.06
CA ALA A 391 58.62 12.29 44.06
C ALA A 391 59.39 12.03 45.35
N ILE A 392 59.37 10.77 45.84
CA ILE A 392 60.17 10.35 47.02
C ILE A 392 61.68 10.55 46.75
N ALA A 393 62.16 10.17 45.60
CA ALA A 393 63.55 10.33 45.21
C ALA A 393 64.01 11.77 45.16
N VAL A 394 63.15 12.66 44.64
CA VAL A 394 63.46 14.09 44.53
C VAL A 394 63.32 14.80 45.88
N ALA A 395 62.35 14.41 46.74
CA ALA A 395 62.31 14.86 48.16
C ALA A 395 63.55 14.46 48.94
N ASN A 396 64.14 13.31 48.61
CA ASN A 396 65.35 12.75 49.32
C ASN A 396 66.58 12.74 48.41
N ILE A 397 66.75 13.74 47.53
CA ILE A 397 67.72 13.75 46.42
C ILE A 397 69.20 13.61 46.83
N ASP A 398 69.59 14.23 47.90
CA ASP A 398 70.99 14.13 48.39
C ASP A 398 71.38 12.71 48.76
N GLU A 399 70.46 11.98 49.37
CA GLU A 399 70.65 10.59 49.78
C GLU A 399 70.62 9.64 48.58
N VAL A 400 69.69 9.89 47.64
CA VAL A 400 69.59 9.12 46.38
C VAL A 400 70.90 9.27 45.58
N ILE A 401 71.39 10.47 45.40
CA ILE A 401 72.70 10.72 44.74
C ILE A 401 73.84 10.00 45.45
N ARG A 402 73.84 10.02 46.78
CA ARG A 402 74.85 9.31 47.57
C ARG A 402 74.85 7.84 47.31
N VAL A 403 73.70 7.21 47.29
CA VAL A 403 73.51 5.76 46.97
C VAL A 403 73.99 5.47 45.57
N ILE A 404 73.58 6.22 44.57
CA ILE A 404 73.95 6.00 43.18
C ILE A 404 75.44 6.13 42.97
N ARG A 405 76.10 7.17 43.64
CA ARG A 405 77.56 7.37 43.49
C ARG A 405 78.40 6.31 44.17
N ARG A 406 77.86 5.62 45.20
CA ARG A 406 78.60 4.59 45.92
C ARG A 406 78.46 3.21 45.27
N ALA A 407 77.46 3.00 44.52
CA ALA A 407 77.17 1.73 43.85
C ALA A 407 78.26 1.46 42.75
N PRO A 408 78.75 0.26 42.65
CA PRO A 408 79.72 -0.14 41.60
C PRO A 408 79.14 -0.28 40.23
N ASP A 409 77.87 -0.56 40.12
CA ASP A 409 77.12 -0.79 38.86
C ASP A 409 75.58 -0.42 39.03
N PRO A 410 74.83 -0.21 37.95
CA PRO A 410 73.43 0.19 38.02
C PRO A 410 72.53 -0.84 38.71
N GLN A 411 72.85 -2.15 38.65
CA GLN A 411 72.09 -3.16 39.32
C GLN A 411 72.22 -3.10 40.83
N SER A 412 73.46 -2.94 41.36
CA SER A 412 73.72 -2.75 42.78
C SER A 412 73.00 -1.44 43.30
N ALA A 413 73.03 -0.38 42.52
CA ALA A 413 72.34 0.84 42.85
C ALA A 413 70.87 0.65 43.01
N ARG A 414 70.25 -0.10 42.08
CA ARG A 414 68.81 -0.43 42.10
C ARG A 414 68.45 -1.26 43.34
N GLU A 415 69.23 -2.31 43.65
CA GLU A 415 69.03 -3.16 44.81
C GLU A 415 69.13 -2.37 46.13
N GLU A 416 70.11 -1.45 46.26
CA GLU A 416 70.23 -0.61 47.43
C GLU A 416 69.07 0.41 47.54
N LEU A 417 68.58 1.00 46.44
CA LEU A 417 67.43 1.88 46.42
C LEU A 417 66.13 1.13 46.88
N MET A 418 65.98 -0.16 46.52
CA MET A 418 64.81 -0.99 46.86
C MET A 418 64.80 -1.46 48.30
N THR A 419 66.00 -1.80 48.84
CA THR A 419 66.08 -2.32 50.21
C THR A 419 65.96 -1.25 51.31
N ARG A 420 66.21 -0.01 50.96
CA ARG A 420 66.22 1.13 51.85
C ARG A 420 64.77 1.62 52.10
N ARG A 421 64.49 2.09 53.33
CA ARG A 421 63.22 2.76 53.68
C ARG A 421 63.35 4.26 53.45
N TRP A 422 62.47 4.80 52.69
CA TRP A 422 62.46 6.21 52.34
C TRP A 422 61.39 6.98 53.06
N PRO A 423 61.60 8.15 53.62
CA PRO A 423 60.55 8.99 54.17
C PRO A 423 59.53 9.39 53.07
N ALA A 424 58.25 9.23 53.36
CA ALA A 424 57.19 9.44 52.41
C ALA A 424 56.01 10.32 52.92
N GLU A 425 56.24 11.11 53.95
CA GLU A 425 55.23 11.96 54.61
C GLU A 425 54.54 12.87 53.62
N ASP A 426 55.31 13.51 52.70
CA ASP A 426 54.75 14.48 51.71
C ASP A 426 53.84 13.84 50.68
N VAL A 427 53.91 12.54 50.44
CA VAL A 427 53.16 11.82 49.43
C VAL A 427 52.20 10.75 50.02
N GLU A 428 52.05 10.69 51.33
CA GLU A 428 51.21 9.68 51.99
C GLU A 428 49.78 9.62 51.48
N SER A 429 49.17 10.79 51.38
CA SER A 429 47.78 10.91 50.92
C SER A 429 47.56 10.33 49.51
N LEU A 430 48.56 10.55 48.65
CA LEU A 430 48.51 10.06 47.27
C LEU A 430 48.78 8.55 47.14
N ILE A 431 49.73 8.04 47.97
CA ILE A 431 49.99 6.60 48.04
C ILE A 431 48.77 5.85 48.55
N ARG A 432 48.06 6.38 49.54
CA ARG A 432 46.80 5.78 50.03
C ARG A 432 45.67 5.84 48.97
N LEU A 433 45.60 6.90 48.19
CA LEU A 433 44.65 7.04 47.13
C LEU A 433 44.88 6.07 45.96
N ILE A 434 46.13 5.83 45.60
CA ILE A 434 46.51 4.89 44.54
C ILE A 434 46.16 3.48 44.94
N ASP A 435 46.21 3.12 46.23
CA ASP A 435 45.90 1.83 46.86
C ASP A 435 46.46 0.64 46.06
N ASP A 436 47.74 0.72 45.74
CA ASP A 436 48.42 -0.36 45.01
C ASP A 436 48.78 -1.49 46.03
N PRO A 437 48.21 -2.71 45.86
CA PRO A 437 48.45 -3.79 46.84
C PRO A 437 49.88 -4.25 46.87
N ARG A 438 50.69 -3.89 45.87
CA ARG A 438 52.12 -4.28 45.75
C ARG A 438 53.02 -3.51 46.76
N HIS A 439 52.63 -2.25 47.05
CA HIS A 439 53.48 -1.33 47.87
C HIS A 439 52.59 -0.46 48.77
N ARG A 440 52.75 -0.63 50.08
CA ARG A 440 52.03 0.17 51.07
C ARG A 440 53.01 0.96 51.94
N ILE A 441 52.56 2.03 52.48
CA ILE A 441 53.29 2.80 53.47
C ILE A 441 53.44 1.98 54.72
N ASN A 442 54.66 1.91 55.28
CA ASN A 442 54.94 1.24 56.54
C ASN A 442 54.33 2.04 57.73
N GLU A 443 54.18 1.39 58.87
CA GLU A 443 53.64 2.03 60.07
C GLU A 443 54.46 3.27 60.54
N ASP A 444 55.76 3.33 60.15
CA ASP A 444 56.68 4.42 60.44
C ASP A 444 56.68 5.52 59.36
N LEU A 445 55.65 5.61 58.53
CA LEU A 445 55.53 6.56 57.39
C LEU A 445 56.68 6.45 56.37
N THR A 446 57.35 5.34 56.29
CA THR A 446 58.36 5.05 55.30
C THR A 446 57.80 4.21 54.15
N TYR A 447 58.45 4.29 53.02
CA TYR A 447 58.09 3.61 51.78
C TYR A 447 59.25 2.85 51.20
N ASN A 448 58.99 1.63 50.71
CA ASN A 448 59.98 0.82 49.99
C ASN A 448 59.76 0.94 48.52
N LEU A 449 60.79 1.34 47.78
CA LEU A 449 60.74 1.52 46.31
C LEU A 449 60.68 0.16 45.63
N SER A 450 59.84 0.09 44.58
CA SER A 450 59.77 -1.06 43.68
C SER A 450 60.90 -1.06 42.68
N GLU A 451 61.07 -2.18 41.96
CA GLU A 451 62.06 -2.28 40.90
C GLU A 451 61.82 -1.27 39.77
N GLU A 452 60.54 -1.05 39.40
CA GLU A 452 60.10 -0.12 38.37
C GLU A 452 60.42 1.30 38.77
N GLN A 453 60.16 1.65 40.03
CA GLN A 453 60.46 2.95 40.59
C GLN A 453 61.96 3.19 40.65
N ALA A 454 62.70 2.21 41.11
CA ALA A 454 64.18 2.30 41.20
C ALA A 454 64.82 2.43 39.81
N ARG A 455 64.29 1.75 38.81
CA ARG A 455 64.74 1.91 37.39
C ARG A 455 64.40 3.30 36.87
N ALA A 456 63.20 3.82 37.09
CA ALA A 456 62.79 5.18 36.68
C ALA A 456 63.64 6.24 37.35
N ILE A 457 64.06 6.06 38.62
CA ILE A 457 64.99 6.99 39.35
C ILE A 457 66.38 6.98 38.69
N LEU A 458 66.91 5.80 38.32
CA LEU A 458 68.21 5.71 37.66
C LEU A 458 68.23 6.29 36.22
N GLU A 459 67.09 6.29 35.53
CA GLU A 459 66.86 6.87 34.20
C GLU A 459 66.53 8.40 34.26
N LEU A 460 66.41 8.98 35.44
CA LEU A 460 65.98 10.35 35.63
C LEU A 460 67.01 11.35 35.06
N ARG A 461 66.54 12.22 34.19
CA ARG A 461 67.42 13.24 33.60
C ARG A 461 67.72 14.36 34.61
N LEU A 462 68.95 14.84 34.65
CA LEU A 462 69.45 15.88 35.59
C LEU A 462 68.57 17.15 35.52
N ALA A 463 67.99 17.46 34.39
CA ALA A 463 67.06 18.62 34.21
C ALA A 463 65.78 18.52 35.08
N ARG A 464 65.35 17.33 35.42
CA ARG A 464 64.13 17.07 36.28
C ARG A 464 64.47 17.14 37.80
N LEU A 465 65.72 17.32 38.15
CA LEU A 465 66.13 17.49 39.54
C LEU A 465 66.09 18.97 40.01
N THR A 466 65.73 19.88 39.17
CA THR A 466 65.56 21.30 39.48
C THR A 466 64.28 21.52 40.30
N ALA A 467 64.12 22.70 40.94
CA ALA A 467 62.90 23.06 41.66
C ALA A 467 61.67 23.02 40.76
N LEU A 468 61.78 23.51 39.52
CA LEU A 468 60.73 23.43 38.52
C LEU A 468 60.36 22.02 38.17
N GLY A 469 61.32 21.10 38.05
CA GLY A 469 61.05 19.70 37.78
C GLY A 469 60.35 18.98 38.95
N ARG A 470 60.53 19.41 40.18
CA ARG A 470 59.78 18.93 41.36
C ARG A 470 58.31 19.32 41.29
N ASP A 471 58.10 20.59 41.01
CA ASP A 471 56.74 21.13 40.88
C ASP A 471 56.00 20.43 39.75
N GLU A 472 56.62 20.20 38.59
CA GLU A 472 56.03 19.44 37.44
C GLU A 472 55.66 18.00 37.85
N ILE A 473 56.50 17.24 38.61
CA ILE A 473 56.20 15.90 39.08
C ILE A 473 55.02 15.93 40.07
N GLY A 474 55.00 16.94 40.96
CA GLY A 474 53.90 17.12 41.92
C GLY A 474 52.59 17.41 41.26
N ASP A 475 52.57 18.30 40.26
CA ASP A 475 51.38 18.66 39.48
C ASP A 475 50.88 17.46 38.65
N GLU A 476 51.81 16.73 37.98
CA GLU A 476 51.43 15.52 37.24
C GLU A 476 50.84 14.46 38.18
N LEU A 477 51.43 14.28 39.36
CA LEU A 477 50.94 13.31 40.35
C LEU A 477 49.58 13.69 40.91
N ASN A 478 49.35 14.97 41.23
CA ASN A 478 48.04 15.46 41.66
C ASN A 478 46.94 15.25 40.60
N LYS A 479 47.29 15.57 39.33
CA LYS A 479 46.36 15.38 38.21
C LYS A 479 45.96 13.89 38.05
N ILE A 480 46.94 13.01 38.07
CA ILE A 480 46.66 11.58 37.99
C ILE A 480 45.89 11.08 39.23
N GLY A 481 46.14 11.66 40.39
CA GLY A 481 45.36 11.37 41.59
C GLY A 481 43.87 11.72 41.46
N GLU A 482 43.57 12.86 40.90
CA GLU A 482 42.16 13.26 40.59
C GLU A 482 41.54 12.32 39.52
N GLU A 483 42.30 11.95 38.46
CA GLU A 483 41.85 10.98 37.46
C GLU A 483 41.55 9.61 38.08
N ILE A 484 42.41 9.10 38.97
CA ILE A 484 42.18 7.83 39.69
C ILE A 484 40.91 7.92 40.56
N LYS A 485 40.70 9.03 41.24
CA LYS A 485 39.52 9.25 42.07
C LYS A 485 38.25 9.23 41.22
N ASP A 486 38.28 9.91 40.07
CA ASP A 486 37.14 9.93 39.12
C ASP A 486 36.87 8.51 38.57
N TYR A 487 37.91 7.76 38.17
CA TYR A 487 37.75 6.37 37.70
C TYR A 487 37.16 5.44 38.76
N LEU A 488 37.57 5.62 40.06
CA LEU A 488 37.01 4.88 41.17
C LEU A 488 35.54 5.22 41.41
N ASP A 489 35.21 6.52 41.35
CA ASP A 489 33.83 6.97 41.43
C ASP A 489 32.94 6.36 40.31
N ILE A 490 33.42 6.43 39.07
CA ILE A 490 32.71 5.83 37.91
C ILE A 490 32.47 4.33 38.14
N LEU A 491 33.48 3.60 38.60
CA LEU A 491 33.37 2.13 38.83
C LEU A 491 32.50 1.78 40.02
N SER A 492 32.34 2.68 40.99
CA SER A 492 31.49 2.47 42.18
C SER A 492 30.02 2.70 41.95
N SER A 493 29.65 3.49 40.89
CA SER A 493 28.29 3.97 40.64
C SER A 493 27.80 3.62 39.26
N ARG A 494 26.79 2.71 39.14
CA ARG A 494 26.13 2.39 37.87
C ARG A 494 25.52 3.65 37.24
N VAL A 495 24.95 4.54 38.05
CA VAL A 495 24.36 5.80 37.59
C VAL A 495 25.41 6.66 36.88
N ARG A 496 26.63 6.70 37.40
CA ARG A 496 27.74 7.45 36.79
C ARG A 496 28.14 6.82 35.42
N ILE A 497 28.19 5.51 35.33
CA ILE A 497 28.45 4.80 34.05
C ILE A 497 27.35 5.14 33.05
N GLN A 498 26.09 5.06 33.44
CA GLN A 498 24.93 5.42 32.60
C GLN A 498 24.96 6.88 32.13
N THR A 499 25.40 7.82 32.97
CA THR A 499 25.57 9.22 32.58
C THR A 499 26.61 9.33 31.47
N ILE A 500 27.75 8.64 31.58
CA ILE A 500 28.79 8.63 30.53
C ILE A 500 28.27 8.03 29.25
N VAL A 501 27.51 6.92 29.33
CA VAL A 501 26.88 6.32 28.15
C VAL A 501 25.94 7.29 27.46
N LYS A 502 25.12 8.03 28.21
CA LYS A 502 24.22 9.05 27.66
C LYS A 502 25.00 10.18 26.97
N ASP A 503 26.04 10.71 27.63
CA ASP A 503 26.85 11.81 27.09
C ASP A 503 27.51 11.39 25.76
N GLU A 504 28.02 10.17 25.69
CA GLU A 504 28.60 9.62 24.47
C GLU A 504 27.57 9.42 23.37
N LEU A 505 26.37 8.91 23.69
CA LEU A 505 25.27 8.75 22.74
C LEU A 505 24.82 10.12 22.22
N LEU A 506 24.68 11.13 23.09
CA LEU A 506 24.34 12.49 22.69
C LEU A 506 25.40 13.11 21.79
N ALA A 507 26.68 12.87 22.06
CA ALA A 507 27.78 13.33 21.20
C ALA A 507 27.65 12.73 19.78
N VAL A 508 27.43 11.42 19.68
CA VAL A 508 27.22 10.73 18.39
C VAL A 508 25.96 11.26 17.68
N ARG A 509 24.84 11.45 18.40
CA ARG A 509 23.60 12.02 17.85
C ARG A 509 23.85 13.43 17.27
N ASN A 510 24.55 14.28 18.00
CA ASN A 510 24.81 15.65 17.56
C ASN A 510 25.74 15.72 16.35
N GLU A 511 26.64 14.74 16.22
CA GLU A 511 27.63 14.72 15.14
C GLU A 511 27.08 14.09 13.86
N PHE A 512 26.33 12.96 13.95
CA PHE A 512 25.88 12.17 12.82
C PHE A 512 24.37 12.16 12.61
N GLY A 513 23.60 12.80 13.48
CA GLY A 513 22.15 12.86 13.38
C GLY A 513 21.70 13.54 12.11
N THR A 514 20.79 12.92 11.40
CA THR A 514 20.16 13.46 10.20
C THR A 514 18.64 13.33 10.30
N PRO A 515 17.87 14.21 9.65
CA PRO A 515 16.42 14.11 9.62
C PRO A 515 15.96 12.75 9.08
N ARG A 516 14.74 12.34 9.47
CA ARG A 516 14.07 11.18 8.91
C ARG A 516 13.86 11.35 7.40
N ARG A 517 14.12 10.31 6.63
CA ARG A 517 13.93 10.28 5.17
C ARG A 517 12.60 9.64 4.79
N THR A 518 12.19 8.59 5.51
CA THR A 518 10.98 7.82 5.21
C THR A 518 9.77 8.41 5.94
N GLU A 519 8.75 8.78 5.20
CA GLU A 519 7.46 9.26 5.75
C GLU A 519 6.59 8.05 6.17
N ILE A 520 5.92 8.16 7.33
CA ILE A 520 4.97 7.13 7.79
C ILE A 520 3.57 7.70 7.67
N ILE A 521 2.74 7.05 6.86
CA ILE A 521 1.34 7.45 6.60
C ILE A 521 0.43 6.57 7.44
N ASP A 522 -0.40 7.20 8.28
CA ASP A 522 -1.45 6.52 9.04
C ASP A 522 -2.63 6.21 8.12
N GLY A 523 -3.03 4.94 8.06
CA GLY A 523 -4.07 4.43 7.19
C GLY A 523 -3.49 3.51 6.13
N GLY A 524 -3.56 2.21 6.36
CA GLY A 524 -3.26 1.20 5.34
C GLY A 524 -4.39 1.22 4.32
N LEU A 525 -4.22 1.96 3.26
CA LEU A 525 -5.07 1.80 2.09
C LEU A 525 -4.72 0.45 1.49
N GLU A 526 -5.50 -0.59 1.84
CA GLU A 526 -5.75 -1.67 0.90
C GLU A 526 -6.38 -0.96 -0.32
N MET A 527 -5.63 -0.85 -1.39
CA MET A 527 -6.18 -0.39 -2.66
C MET A 527 -7.28 -1.36 -3.04
N ASP A 528 -8.51 -0.88 -3.05
CA ASP A 528 -9.64 -1.64 -3.59
C ASP A 528 -9.41 -1.87 -5.09
N ASP A 529 -9.85 -3.01 -5.61
CA ASP A 529 -9.80 -3.27 -7.05
C ASP A 529 -10.53 -2.17 -7.85
N GLU A 530 -11.42 -1.45 -7.21
CA GLU A 530 -12.17 -0.32 -7.76
C GLU A 530 -11.28 0.92 -8.04
N ASP A 531 -10.25 1.17 -7.22
CA ASP A 531 -9.29 2.27 -7.42
C ASP A 531 -8.41 2.11 -8.67
N LEU A 532 -8.42 0.89 -9.24
CA LEU A 532 -7.69 0.55 -10.46
C LEU A 532 -8.51 0.72 -11.74
N ILE A 533 -9.78 1.06 -11.62
CA ILE A 533 -10.74 1.14 -12.72
C ILE A 533 -10.97 2.61 -13.08
N ALA A 534 -10.78 2.93 -14.35
CA ALA A 534 -11.08 4.27 -14.85
C ALA A 534 -12.59 4.56 -14.74
N ARG A 535 -12.94 5.79 -14.38
CA ARG A 535 -14.31 6.29 -14.40
C ARG A 535 -14.69 6.62 -15.84
N GLU A 536 -15.52 5.79 -16.44
CA GLU A 536 -15.99 5.93 -17.80
C GLU A 536 -17.49 5.66 -17.87
N ASP A 537 -18.20 6.37 -18.72
CA ASP A 537 -19.61 6.08 -18.99
C ASP A 537 -19.73 4.87 -19.88
N MET A 538 -20.52 3.93 -19.44
CA MET A 538 -20.75 2.64 -20.07
C MET A 538 -22.20 2.48 -20.50
N VAL A 539 -22.38 1.98 -21.70
CA VAL A 539 -23.67 1.48 -22.17
C VAL A 539 -23.82 0.03 -21.72
N VAL A 540 -24.70 -0.21 -20.78
CA VAL A 540 -25.06 -1.57 -20.35
C VAL A 540 -26.26 -2.06 -21.16
N THR A 541 -26.09 -3.19 -21.82
CA THR A 541 -27.15 -3.81 -22.65
C THR A 541 -27.50 -5.17 -22.06
N VAL A 542 -28.79 -5.42 -21.86
CA VAL A 542 -29.34 -6.67 -21.35
C VAL A 542 -30.32 -7.23 -22.36
N SER A 543 -30.20 -8.51 -22.69
CA SER A 543 -31.16 -9.20 -23.57
C SER A 543 -32.28 -9.88 -22.79
N HIS A 544 -33.39 -10.22 -23.49
CA HIS A 544 -34.53 -10.92 -22.92
C HIS A 544 -34.14 -12.29 -22.33
N LEU A 545 -33.21 -13.00 -22.97
CA LEU A 545 -32.68 -14.28 -22.47
C LEU A 545 -31.63 -14.11 -21.37
N GLY A 546 -31.42 -12.90 -20.87
CA GLY A 546 -30.53 -12.65 -19.73
C GLY A 546 -29.03 -12.59 -20.08
N TYR A 547 -28.67 -12.22 -21.31
CA TYR A 547 -27.30 -11.89 -21.66
C TYR A 547 -27.02 -10.42 -21.33
N ILE A 548 -25.89 -10.13 -20.69
CA ILE A 548 -25.51 -8.79 -20.31
C ILE A 548 -24.10 -8.46 -20.81
N LYS A 549 -23.86 -7.21 -21.16
CA LYS A 549 -22.56 -6.65 -21.48
C LYS A 549 -22.52 -5.16 -21.16
N ARG A 550 -21.32 -4.64 -21.03
CA ARG A 550 -21.04 -3.21 -21.01
C ARG A 550 -20.14 -2.82 -22.18
N VAL A 551 -20.33 -1.64 -22.72
CA VAL A 551 -19.55 -1.09 -23.85
C VAL A 551 -19.28 0.37 -23.53
N PRO A 552 -18.03 0.87 -23.66
CA PRO A 552 -17.74 2.31 -23.47
C PRO A 552 -18.64 3.16 -24.36
N LEU A 553 -19.22 4.22 -23.79
CA LEU A 553 -20.10 5.14 -24.52
C LEU A 553 -19.38 5.78 -25.72
N THR A 554 -18.07 6.03 -25.60
CA THR A 554 -17.20 6.58 -26.66
C THR A 554 -17.12 5.70 -27.90
N THR A 555 -17.46 4.40 -27.79
CA THR A 555 -17.50 3.47 -28.92
C THR A 555 -18.71 3.74 -29.85
N TYR A 556 -19.73 4.42 -29.30
CA TYR A 556 -20.92 4.81 -30.06
C TYR A 556 -20.74 6.24 -30.58
N ARG A 557 -20.43 6.37 -31.85
CA ARG A 557 -20.36 7.70 -32.50
C ARG A 557 -21.77 8.25 -32.68
N ALA A 558 -21.99 9.48 -32.27
CA ALA A 558 -23.21 10.22 -32.58
C ALA A 558 -23.46 10.24 -34.10
N GLN A 559 -24.65 9.81 -34.53
CA GLN A 559 -25.03 9.85 -35.95
C GLN A 559 -26.07 10.95 -36.17
N ARG A 560 -25.90 11.71 -37.23
CA ARG A 560 -26.90 12.74 -37.65
C ARG A 560 -28.23 12.07 -37.97
N ARG A 561 -29.34 12.82 -37.81
CA ARG A 561 -30.69 12.38 -38.14
C ARG A 561 -30.76 11.76 -39.55
N GLY A 562 -31.35 10.56 -39.68
CA GLY A 562 -31.42 9.82 -40.97
C GLY A 562 -30.35 8.78 -41.19
N GLY A 563 -29.43 8.51 -40.22
CA GLY A 563 -28.43 7.47 -40.28
C GLY A 563 -29.05 6.08 -40.18
N LYS A 564 -28.46 5.07 -40.84
CA LYS A 564 -28.80 3.66 -40.60
C LYS A 564 -28.32 3.27 -39.22
N GLY A 565 -29.23 2.97 -38.29
CA GLY A 565 -28.93 2.47 -36.94
C GLY A 565 -27.96 1.29 -36.96
N ARG A 566 -27.16 1.14 -35.91
CA ARG A 566 -26.30 -0.05 -35.74
C ARG A 566 -26.99 -1.01 -34.77
N SER A 567 -26.83 -2.31 -35.03
CA SER A 567 -27.29 -3.36 -34.10
C SER A 567 -26.57 -3.24 -32.77
N GLY A 568 -27.30 -3.05 -31.68
CA GLY A 568 -26.77 -2.93 -30.32
C GLY A 568 -26.27 -4.26 -29.72
N MET A 569 -26.63 -5.40 -30.32
CA MET A 569 -26.26 -6.74 -29.85
C MET A 569 -26.54 -7.77 -30.95
N THR A 570 -25.67 -8.76 -31.12
CA THR A 570 -26.00 -9.96 -31.91
C THR A 570 -26.78 -10.91 -31.05
N THR A 571 -28.04 -11.08 -31.34
CA THR A 571 -28.96 -11.98 -30.62
C THR A 571 -29.15 -13.29 -31.36
N ARG A 572 -29.61 -14.32 -30.68
CA ARG A 572 -30.14 -15.57 -31.33
C ARG A 572 -31.55 -15.31 -31.83
N ASP A 573 -32.06 -16.24 -32.71
CA ASP A 573 -33.47 -16.27 -33.04
C ASP A 573 -34.27 -16.30 -31.74
N GLN A 574 -35.21 -15.35 -31.56
CA GLN A 574 -36.06 -15.14 -30.36
C GLN A 574 -35.41 -14.42 -29.18
N ASP A 575 -34.19 -13.84 -29.30
CA ASP A 575 -33.62 -12.96 -28.27
C ASP A 575 -33.53 -11.51 -28.78
N PHE A 576 -33.72 -10.54 -27.89
CA PHE A 576 -33.70 -9.10 -28.20
C PHE A 576 -33.20 -8.32 -27.01
N VAL A 577 -32.79 -7.10 -27.23
CA VAL A 577 -32.34 -6.19 -26.16
C VAL A 577 -33.58 -5.77 -25.37
N SER A 578 -33.65 -6.21 -24.11
CA SER A 578 -34.75 -5.86 -23.22
C SER A 578 -34.50 -4.61 -22.40
N ARG A 579 -33.22 -4.31 -22.06
CA ARG A 579 -32.84 -3.11 -21.31
C ARG A 579 -31.54 -2.55 -21.83
N LEU A 580 -31.47 -1.21 -21.86
CA LEU A 580 -30.29 -0.42 -22.19
C LEU A 580 -30.27 0.79 -21.27
N PHE A 581 -29.15 1.03 -20.59
CA PHE A 581 -28.95 2.20 -19.75
C PHE A 581 -27.49 2.65 -19.80
N VAL A 582 -27.27 3.94 -19.61
CA VAL A 582 -25.94 4.56 -19.56
C VAL A 582 -25.62 4.85 -18.11
N VAL A 583 -24.49 4.36 -17.65
CA VAL A 583 -24.05 4.48 -16.25
C VAL A 583 -22.53 4.47 -16.17
N ASN A 584 -21.99 5.04 -15.11
CA ASN A 584 -20.55 5.04 -14.86
C ASN A 584 -20.03 3.64 -14.47
N THR A 585 -18.74 3.37 -14.74
CA THR A 585 -18.09 2.11 -14.33
C THR A 585 -18.24 1.81 -12.84
N HIS A 586 -18.27 2.82 -11.98
CA HIS A 586 -18.34 2.70 -10.52
C HIS A 586 -19.77 2.59 -9.97
N THR A 587 -20.78 2.78 -10.81
CA THR A 587 -22.19 2.70 -10.42
C THR A 587 -22.52 1.33 -9.83
N PRO A 588 -23.07 1.25 -8.62
CA PRO A 588 -23.61 0.02 -8.07
C PRO A 588 -24.94 -0.34 -8.75
N VAL A 589 -25.11 -1.61 -9.05
CA VAL A 589 -26.31 -2.14 -9.71
C VAL A 589 -26.89 -3.26 -8.87
N LEU A 590 -28.18 -3.14 -8.53
CA LEU A 590 -28.94 -4.20 -7.88
C LEU A 590 -29.69 -5.03 -8.93
N PHE A 591 -29.57 -6.36 -8.80
CA PHE A 591 -30.25 -7.34 -9.63
C PHE A 591 -31.27 -8.06 -8.77
N PHE A 592 -32.56 -7.83 -9.02
CA PHE A 592 -33.63 -8.51 -8.31
C PHE A 592 -34.14 -9.70 -9.10
N SER A 593 -34.21 -10.85 -8.43
CA SER A 593 -34.67 -12.09 -9.05
C SER A 593 -36.17 -12.33 -8.87
N SER A 594 -36.73 -13.15 -9.73
CA SER A 594 -38.15 -13.59 -9.65
C SER A 594 -38.48 -14.28 -8.33
N ARG A 595 -37.48 -14.84 -7.64
CA ARG A 595 -37.64 -15.54 -6.34
C ARG A 595 -37.48 -14.63 -5.11
N GLY A 596 -37.33 -13.34 -5.29
CA GLY A 596 -37.21 -12.41 -4.17
C GLY A 596 -35.81 -12.27 -3.60
N ILE A 597 -34.79 -12.63 -4.35
CA ILE A 597 -33.38 -12.47 -3.97
C ILE A 597 -32.79 -11.26 -4.71
N VAL A 598 -31.94 -10.51 -4.03
CA VAL A 598 -31.19 -9.40 -4.61
C VAL A 598 -29.71 -9.72 -4.63
N TYR A 599 -29.04 -9.37 -5.73
CA TYR A 599 -27.60 -9.40 -5.92
C TYR A 599 -27.11 -7.99 -6.19
N LYS A 600 -25.90 -7.66 -5.73
CA LYS A 600 -25.28 -6.35 -5.93
C LYS A 600 -23.96 -6.55 -6.65
N GLU A 601 -23.76 -5.85 -7.75
CA GLU A 601 -22.50 -5.80 -8.49
C GLU A 601 -22.20 -4.37 -8.95
N LYS A 602 -20.94 -4.05 -9.13
CA LYS A 602 -20.51 -2.79 -9.74
C LYS A 602 -20.46 -2.94 -11.26
N VAL A 603 -20.75 -1.89 -12.01
CA VAL A 603 -20.75 -1.93 -13.48
C VAL A 603 -19.40 -2.41 -14.05
N TRP A 604 -18.28 -2.02 -13.44
CA TRP A 604 -16.96 -2.46 -13.90
C TRP A 604 -16.76 -4.00 -13.83
N ARG A 605 -17.53 -4.73 -13.04
CA ARG A 605 -17.51 -6.21 -13.00
C ARG A 605 -18.31 -6.86 -14.11
N LEU A 606 -19.18 -6.10 -14.79
CA LEU A 606 -19.93 -6.62 -15.92
C LEU A 606 -18.98 -6.90 -17.10
N PRO A 607 -19.28 -7.90 -17.94
CA PRO A 607 -18.42 -8.26 -19.06
C PRO A 607 -18.33 -7.13 -20.08
N ILE A 608 -17.10 -6.71 -20.38
CA ILE A 608 -16.83 -5.77 -21.47
C ILE A 608 -17.11 -6.46 -22.81
N GLY A 609 -17.68 -5.73 -23.74
CA GLY A 609 -18.02 -6.24 -25.08
C GLY A 609 -17.85 -5.21 -26.17
N THR A 610 -17.94 -5.63 -27.41
CA THR A 610 -18.11 -4.72 -28.56
C THR A 610 -19.59 -4.45 -28.79
N PRO A 611 -19.99 -3.40 -29.51
CA PRO A 611 -21.40 -3.13 -29.82
C PRO A 611 -22.13 -4.31 -30.43
N THR A 612 -21.48 -5.12 -31.24
CA THR A 612 -22.05 -6.30 -31.89
C THR A 612 -21.91 -7.60 -31.10
N SER A 613 -21.12 -7.65 -30.02
CA SER A 613 -20.95 -8.87 -29.23
C SER A 613 -22.22 -9.24 -28.46
N ARG A 614 -22.37 -10.54 -28.15
CA ARG A 614 -23.54 -11.06 -27.42
C ARG A 614 -23.49 -10.85 -25.93
N GLY A 615 -22.31 -10.63 -25.32
CA GLY A 615 -22.16 -10.59 -23.88
C GLY A 615 -22.11 -11.96 -23.20
N LYS A 616 -22.29 -12.01 -21.86
CA LYS A 616 -22.33 -13.22 -21.05
C LYS A 616 -23.71 -13.40 -20.42
N ALA A 617 -24.13 -14.62 -20.22
CA ALA A 617 -25.40 -14.91 -19.54
C ALA A 617 -25.28 -14.57 -18.04
N LEU A 618 -26.29 -13.92 -17.48
CA LEU A 618 -26.37 -13.56 -16.05
C LEU A 618 -26.23 -14.76 -15.12
N ILE A 619 -26.68 -15.93 -15.53
CA ILE A 619 -26.54 -17.18 -14.76
C ILE A 619 -25.07 -17.61 -14.57
N ASN A 620 -24.16 -17.15 -15.43
CA ASN A 620 -22.73 -17.40 -15.30
C ASN A 620 -22.01 -16.35 -14.40
N MET A 621 -22.72 -15.31 -14.02
CA MET A 621 -22.16 -14.19 -13.21
C MET A 621 -22.76 -14.17 -11.81
N LEU A 622 -24.07 -14.42 -11.70
CA LEU A 622 -24.81 -14.45 -10.46
C LEU A 622 -25.20 -15.90 -10.12
N PRO A 623 -25.14 -16.29 -8.84
CA PRO A 623 -25.45 -17.66 -8.41
C PRO A 623 -26.98 -17.93 -8.43
N LEU A 624 -27.58 -17.84 -9.62
CA LEU A 624 -29.01 -18.05 -9.81
C LEU A 624 -29.37 -19.52 -9.69
N ALA A 625 -30.48 -19.82 -9.02
CA ALA A 625 -31.03 -21.17 -8.95
C ALA A 625 -31.70 -21.59 -10.27
N LEU A 626 -31.95 -22.89 -10.44
CA LEU A 626 -32.61 -23.42 -11.65
C LEU A 626 -34.01 -22.80 -11.80
N GLY A 627 -34.27 -22.15 -12.95
CA GLY A 627 -35.54 -21.49 -13.25
C GLY A 627 -35.70 -20.11 -12.64
N GLU A 628 -34.68 -19.59 -11.92
CA GLU A 628 -34.63 -18.24 -11.43
C GLU A 628 -34.17 -17.27 -12.53
N ARG A 629 -34.86 -16.15 -12.66
CA ARG A 629 -34.54 -15.10 -13.65
C ARG A 629 -34.43 -13.75 -12.97
N ILE A 630 -33.66 -12.85 -13.54
CA ILE A 630 -33.59 -11.45 -13.10
C ILE A 630 -34.77 -10.71 -13.72
N THR A 631 -35.58 -10.10 -12.87
CA THR A 631 -36.78 -9.35 -13.27
C THR A 631 -36.53 -7.86 -13.30
N THR A 632 -35.69 -7.35 -12.39
CA THR A 632 -35.37 -5.93 -12.34
C THR A 632 -33.87 -5.75 -12.18
N ILE A 633 -33.32 -4.80 -12.93
CA ILE A 633 -31.94 -4.33 -12.83
C ILE A 633 -32.03 -2.84 -12.51
N LEU A 634 -31.48 -2.44 -11.36
CA LEU A 634 -31.64 -1.11 -10.81
C LEU A 634 -30.24 -0.50 -10.63
N PRO A 635 -29.80 0.39 -11.52
CA PRO A 635 -28.60 1.21 -11.28
C PRO A 635 -28.91 2.26 -10.20
N LEU A 636 -27.95 2.53 -9.31
CA LEU A 636 -28.13 3.37 -8.15
C LEU A 636 -27.06 4.44 -8.06
N PRO A 637 -27.28 5.52 -7.32
CA PRO A 637 -26.24 6.52 -7.05
C PRO A 637 -24.99 5.86 -6.44
N GLU A 638 -23.81 6.36 -6.81
CA GLU A 638 -22.53 5.86 -6.30
C GLU A 638 -22.36 6.12 -4.80
N ASP A 639 -22.88 7.26 -4.34
CA ASP A 639 -22.90 7.60 -2.92
C ASP A 639 -23.95 6.76 -2.18
N GLU A 640 -23.50 5.73 -1.49
CA GLU A 640 -24.36 4.82 -0.73
C GLU A 640 -24.98 5.49 0.52
N GLU A 641 -24.44 6.63 1.01
CA GLU A 641 -25.05 7.40 2.11
C GLU A 641 -26.34 8.09 1.65
N SER A 642 -26.43 8.45 0.38
CA SER A 642 -27.64 9.03 -0.21
C SER A 642 -28.83 8.06 -0.24
N TRP A 643 -28.59 6.76 -0.12
CA TRP A 643 -29.62 5.72 -0.18
C TRP A 643 -30.57 5.76 1.02
N ASP A 644 -30.21 6.37 2.13
CA ASP A 644 -31.10 6.57 3.27
C ASP A 644 -32.30 7.47 2.93
N ASN A 645 -32.18 8.30 1.89
CA ASN A 645 -33.25 9.22 1.45
C ASN A 645 -34.20 8.59 0.43
N LEU A 646 -33.92 7.38 -0.04
CA LEU A 646 -34.72 6.69 -1.05
C LEU A 646 -35.37 5.44 -0.47
N ASP A 647 -36.58 5.19 -0.93
CA ASP A 647 -37.28 3.96 -0.67
C ASP A 647 -37.35 3.08 -1.91
N VAL A 648 -37.55 1.80 -1.72
CA VAL A 648 -37.73 0.82 -2.79
C VAL A 648 -39.10 0.17 -2.66
N MET A 649 -39.90 0.27 -3.74
CA MET A 649 -41.20 -0.36 -3.85
C MET A 649 -41.06 -1.66 -4.67
N PHE A 650 -41.58 -2.74 -4.13
CA PHE A 650 -41.69 -4.04 -4.77
C PHE A 650 -43.15 -4.32 -5.18
N SER A 651 -43.28 -4.97 -6.32
CA SER A 651 -44.57 -5.57 -6.72
C SER A 651 -44.39 -7.03 -7.14
N THR A 652 -45.41 -7.83 -6.85
CA THR A 652 -45.52 -9.22 -7.32
C THR A 652 -46.53 -9.39 -8.39
N THR A 653 -46.47 -10.47 -9.17
CA THR A 653 -47.43 -10.81 -10.23
C THR A 653 -48.85 -10.97 -9.69
N ARG A 654 -49.01 -11.27 -8.39
CA ARG A 654 -50.32 -11.42 -7.73
C ARG A 654 -50.83 -10.18 -7.01
N GLY A 655 -50.14 -9.06 -7.18
CA GLY A 655 -50.63 -7.78 -6.70
C GLY A 655 -50.28 -7.45 -5.25
N THR A 656 -49.30 -8.14 -4.69
CA THR A 656 -48.70 -7.77 -3.41
C THR A 656 -47.64 -6.69 -3.63
N VAL A 657 -47.61 -5.68 -2.75
CA VAL A 657 -46.63 -4.59 -2.76
C VAL A 657 -45.94 -4.47 -1.43
N ARG A 658 -44.72 -3.92 -1.44
CA ARG A 658 -43.90 -3.76 -0.26
C ARG A 658 -42.93 -2.60 -0.44
N ARG A 659 -42.74 -1.82 0.64
CA ARG A 659 -41.83 -0.67 0.69
C ARG A 659 -40.72 -0.92 1.71
N ASN A 660 -39.46 -0.73 1.33
CA ASN A 660 -38.29 -0.77 2.21
C ASN A 660 -37.43 0.46 2.00
N LYS A 661 -36.59 0.78 2.97
CA LYS A 661 -35.51 1.72 2.76
C LYS A 661 -34.49 1.13 1.78
N LEU A 662 -33.97 1.93 0.86
CA LEU A 662 -32.92 1.50 -0.07
C LEU A 662 -31.62 1.14 0.66
N SER A 663 -31.32 1.81 1.78
CA SER A 663 -30.17 1.53 2.64
C SER A 663 -30.17 0.11 3.23
N ASP A 664 -31.31 -0.58 3.26
CA ASP A 664 -31.39 -1.99 3.60
C ASP A 664 -30.56 -2.89 2.65
N PHE A 665 -30.20 -2.40 1.46
CA PHE A 665 -29.50 -3.09 0.40
C PHE A 665 -28.04 -2.63 0.18
N VAL A 666 -27.50 -1.79 1.06
CA VAL A 666 -26.08 -1.37 1.02
C VAL A 666 -25.17 -2.59 1.15
N GLN A 667 -25.44 -3.47 2.12
CA GLN A 667 -24.67 -4.70 2.30
C GLN A 667 -25.42 -5.92 1.75
N VAL A 668 -25.03 -6.36 0.57
CA VAL A 668 -25.50 -7.59 -0.08
C VAL A 668 -24.33 -8.55 -0.24
N ASN A 669 -24.47 -9.75 0.30
CA ASN A 669 -23.45 -10.79 0.18
C ASN A 669 -23.35 -11.32 -1.27
N ARG A 670 -22.19 -11.85 -1.66
CA ARG A 670 -21.96 -12.41 -3.00
C ARG A 670 -22.95 -13.51 -3.41
N ASN A 671 -23.49 -14.26 -2.45
CA ASN A 671 -24.50 -15.30 -2.67
C ASN A 671 -25.93 -14.76 -2.74
N GLY A 672 -26.09 -13.43 -2.77
CA GLY A 672 -27.39 -12.77 -2.73
C GLY A 672 -27.96 -12.62 -1.32
N LYS A 673 -29.04 -11.88 -1.22
CA LYS A 673 -29.75 -11.57 0.02
C LYS A 673 -31.26 -11.58 -0.24
N ILE A 674 -32.04 -12.10 0.68
CA ILE A 674 -33.50 -12.04 0.55
C ILE A 674 -33.94 -10.58 0.52
N ALA A 675 -34.57 -10.17 -0.56
CA ALA A 675 -35.16 -8.85 -0.72
C ALA A 675 -36.62 -8.85 -0.25
N MET A 676 -37.40 -9.86 -0.66
CA MET A 676 -38.80 -10.01 -0.28
C MET A 676 -39.12 -11.50 -0.17
N LYS A 677 -39.90 -11.91 0.81
CA LYS A 677 -40.45 -13.26 0.92
C LYS A 677 -41.74 -13.37 0.10
N LEU A 678 -41.81 -14.36 -0.77
CA LEU A 678 -43.02 -14.68 -1.53
C LEU A 678 -43.88 -15.68 -0.77
N GLU A 679 -45.22 -15.48 -0.74
CA GLU A 679 -46.14 -16.24 0.10
C GLU A 679 -46.67 -17.49 -0.59
N GLU A 680 -46.93 -17.40 -1.90
CA GLU A 680 -47.57 -18.44 -2.65
C GLU A 680 -46.68 -19.09 -3.71
N GLU A 681 -46.84 -20.38 -3.90
CA GLU A 681 -46.14 -21.08 -4.97
C GLU A 681 -46.61 -20.57 -6.34
N GLY A 682 -45.66 -20.06 -7.14
CA GLY A 682 -45.94 -19.44 -8.43
C GLY A 682 -46.13 -17.92 -8.42
N ASP A 683 -46.01 -17.24 -7.27
CA ASP A 683 -45.85 -15.78 -7.23
C ASP A 683 -44.40 -15.39 -7.52
N GLU A 684 -44.18 -14.31 -8.23
CA GLU A 684 -42.86 -13.82 -8.62
C GLU A 684 -42.78 -12.31 -8.40
N ILE A 685 -41.59 -11.77 -8.07
CA ILE A 685 -41.35 -10.34 -8.16
C ILE A 685 -41.46 -9.95 -9.62
N LEU A 686 -42.30 -8.96 -9.87
CA LEU A 686 -42.49 -8.39 -11.20
C LEU A 686 -41.59 -7.22 -11.47
N SER A 687 -41.64 -6.21 -10.60
CA SER A 687 -40.87 -4.96 -10.74
C SER A 687 -40.46 -4.43 -9.38
N VAL A 688 -39.34 -3.71 -9.37
CA VAL A 688 -38.78 -3.03 -8.22
C VAL A 688 -38.33 -1.65 -8.68
N GLU A 689 -38.89 -0.60 -8.04
CA GLU A 689 -38.61 0.77 -8.42
C GLU A 689 -38.25 1.60 -7.19
N THR A 690 -37.38 2.60 -7.37
CA THR A 690 -37.10 3.59 -6.34
C THR A 690 -38.27 4.60 -6.24
N CYS A 691 -38.60 5.02 -5.04
CA CYS A 691 -39.64 5.99 -4.80
C CYS A 691 -39.34 6.86 -3.58
N THR A 692 -40.06 7.94 -3.46
CA THR A 692 -40.08 8.85 -2.31
C THR A 692 -41.44 8.91 -1.69
N GLU A 693 -41.61 9.56 -0.55
CA GLU A 693 -42.89 9.78 0.10
C GLU A 693 -43.86 10.65 -0.75
N ASN A 694 -43.31 11.43 -1.66
CA ASN A 694 -44.03 12.33 -2.55
C ASN A 694 -44.41 11.70 -3.89
N ASP A 695 -44.46 10.39 -3.97
CA ASP A 695 -44.77 9.67 -5.19
C ASP A 695 -46.05 8.82 -5.01
N ASP A 696 -46.64 8.39 -6.12
CA ASP A 696 -47.75 7.47 -6.18
C ASP A 696 -47.30 6.17 -6.91
N VAL A 697 -47.91 5.07 -6.51
CA VAL A 697 -47.76 3.78 -7.18
C VAL A 697 -48.94 3.54 -8.11
N LEU A 698 -48.69 3.26 -9.37
CA LEU A 698 -49.66 2.82 -10.35
C LEU A 698 -49.42 1.33 -10.70
N LEU A 699 -50.36 0.46 -10.34
CA LEU A 699 -50.37 -0.95 -10.72
C LEU A 699 -51.33 -1.14 -11.88
N THR A 700 -50.89 -1.87 -12.92
CA THR A 700 -51.70 -2.19 -14.09
C THR A 700 -51.74 -3.71 -14.32
N THR A 701 -52.93 -4.22 -14.66
CA THR A 701 -53.15 -5.67 -14.86
C THR A 701 -53.31 -6.04 -16.33
N ALA A 702 -53.10 -7.31 -16.65
CA ALA A 702 -53.19 -7.87 -17.99
C ALA A 702 -54.63 -7.71 -18.57
N LEU A 703 -55.67 -7.85 -17.74
CA LEU A 703 -57.06 -7.68 -18.16
C LEU A 703 -57.52 -6.22 -18.20
N GLY A 704 -56.61 -5.29 -18.07
CA GLY A 704 -56.85 -3.85 -18.28
C GLY A 704 -57.44 -3.09 -17.08
N GLN A 705 -57.24 -3.56 -15.85
CA GLN A 705 -57.49 -2.80 -14.64
C GLN A 705 -56.26 -2.08 -14.18
N CYS A 706 -56.40 -0.97 -13.45
CA CYS A 706 -55.31 -0.29 -12.80
C CYS A 706 -55.75 0.35 -11.48
N ILE A 707 -54.80 0.53 -10.56
CA ILE A 707 -55.04 1.24 -9.30
C ILE A 707 -53.85 2.17 -9.03
N ARG A 708 -54.15 3.42 -8.64
CA ARG A 708 -53.17 4.41 -8.21
C ARG A 708 -53.41 4.73 -6.74
N PHE A 709 -52.33 4.67 -5.94
CA PHE A 709 -52.34 5.00 -4.52
C PHE A 709 -51.05 5.63 -4.10
N SER A 710 -51.05 6.42 -3.02
CA SER A 710 -49.84 7.07 -2.50
C SER A 710 -48.84 6.04 -2.00
N VAL A 711 -47.54 6.30 -2.21
CA VAL A 711 -46.45 5.50 -1.64
C VAL A 711 -46.59 5.39 -0.12
N ASP A 712 -47.11 6.44 0.55
CA ASP A 712 -47.33 6.46 1.99
C ASP A 712 -48.42 5.49 2.47
N ASP A 713 -49.34 5.07 1.62
CA ASP A 713 -50.30 4.02 1.93
C ASP A 713 -49.61 2.66 2.20
N VAL A 714 -48.35 2.52 1.82
CA VAL A 714 -47.53 1.34 2.08
C VAL A 714 -46.49 1.70 3.13
N ARG A 715 -46.66 1.18 4.34
CA ARG A 715 -45.69 1.40 5.41
C ARG A 715 -44.30 0.93 5.02
N VAL A 716 -43.26 1.59 5.51
CA VAL A 716 -41.87 1.11 5.41
C VAL A 716 -41.70 -0.14 6.30
N PHE A 717 -41.28 -1.25 5.72
CA PHE A 717 -41.04 -2.48 6.46
C PHE A 717 -39.63 -2.48 7.05
N ALA A 718 -39.51 -2.68 8.37
CA ALA A 718 -38.24 -2.68 9.07
C ALA A 718 -37.34 -3.92 8.79
N GLY A 719 -37.82 -4.89 8.03
CA GLY A 719 -37.06 -6.11 7.72
C GLY A 719 -37.40 -6.66 6.36
N ARG A 720 -36.51 -7.42 5.76
CA ARG A 720 -36.61 -7.93 4.39
C ARG A 720 -37.38 -9.25 4.26
N ASN A 721 -37.63 -9.95 5.37
CA ASN A 721 -38.24 -11.28 5.40
C ASN A 721 -39.76 -11.29 5.47
N SER A 722 -40.42 -10.15 5.25
CA SER A 722 -41.90 -10.08 5.26
C SER A 722 -42.47 -10.14 3.84
N ILE A 723 -43.74 -10.48 3.75
CA ILE A 723 -44.46 -10.73 2.49
C ILE A 723 -44.93 -9.42 1.83
N GLY A 724 -45.27 -8.42 2.56
CA GLY A 724 -45.82 -7.15 2.05
C GLY A 724 -47.32 -7.03 2.35
N VAL A 725 -47.99 -6.18 1.58
CA VAL A 725 -49.42 -5.86 1.71
C VAL A 725 -50.09 -5.92 0.34
N ARG A 726 -51.39 -6.15 0.31
CA ARG A 726 -52.16 -6.14 -0.93
C ARG A 726 -52.19 -4.74 -1.56
N GLY A 727 -51.70 -4.64 -2.81
CA GLY A 727 -51.74 -3.43 -3.63
C GLY A 727 -53.07 -3.30 -4.39
N ILE A 728 -53.51 -4.37 -5.06
CA ILE A 728 -54.72 -4.45 -5.83
C ILE A 728 -55.44 -5.82 -5.59
N SER A 729 -56.74 -5.83 -5.75
CA SER A 729 -57.57 -7.05 -5.73
C SER A 729 -57.78 -7.53 -7.16
N LEU A 730 -57.10 -8.61 -7.54
CA LEU A 730 -57.20 -9.16 -8.89
C LEU A 730 -58.45 -9.99 -9.12
N ALA A 731 -58.99 -9.96 -10.35
CA ALA A 731 -60.03 -10.88 -10.80
C ALA A 731 -59.42 -12.30 -11.06
N GLY A 732 -60.31 -13.32 -11.13
CA GLY A 732 -59.81 -14.68 -11.41
C GLY A 732 -59.13 -14.75 -12.77
N GLY A 733 -57.87 -15.21 -12.75
CA GLY A 733 -57.04 -15.36 -13.95
C GLY A 733 -56.30 -14.08 -14.37
N ASP A 734 -56.43 -12.95 -13.64
CA ASP A 734 -55.69 -11.70 -13.90
C ASP A 734 -54.34 -11.67 -13.18
N ARG A 735 -53.40 -10.89 -13.70
CA ARG A 735 -52.06 -10.73 -13.14
C ARG A 735 -51.61 -9.28 -13.34
N ILE A 736 -50.71 -8.82 -12.48
CA ILE A 736 -50.03 -7.55 -12.67
C ILE A 736 -49.04 -7.71 -13.83
N ILE A 737 -49.00 -6.69 -14.70
CA ILE A 737 -48.00 -6.62 -15.81
C ILE A 737 -47.00 -5.49 -15.60
N SER A 738 -47.36 -4.48 -14.79
CA SER A 738 -46.55 -3.32 -14.56
C SER A 738 -46.82 -2.68 -13.20
N MET A 739 -45.76 -2.24 -12.54
CA MET A 739 -45.77 -1.28 -11.45
C MET A 739 -44.98 -0.06 -11.91
N THR A 740 -45.53 1.10 -11.68
CA THR A 740 -44.95 2.37 -12.14
C THR A 740 -45.03 3.39 -11.00
N ILE A 741 -43.96 4.14 -10.79
CA ILE A 741 -43.92 5.27 -9.87
C ILE A 741 -44.29 6.52 -10.66
N VAL A 742 -45.28 7.25 -10.17
CA VAL A 742 -45.79 8.47 -10.78
C VAL A 742 -45.73 9.59 -9.75
N ARG A 743 -45.33 10.77 -10.16
CA ARG A 743 -45.25 11.94 -9.26
C ARG A 743 -46.61 12.21 -8.61
N HIS A 744 -46.62 12.38 -7.30
CA HIS A 744 -47.80 12.81 -6.57
C HIS A 744 -48.09 14.29 -6.86
N VAL A 745 -49.30 14.59 -7.29
CA VAL A 745 -49.74 15.96 -7.51
C VAL A 745 -50.99 16.16 -6.65
N ASN A 746 -50.90 17.11 -5.73
CA ASN A 746 -52.05 17.47 -4.90
C ASN A 746 -53.03 18.32 -5.71
N ALA A 747 -54.01 17.65 -6.33
CA ALA A 747 -55.06 18.28 -7.10
C ALA A 747 -56.43 17.67 -6.76
N GLU A 748 -57.39 18.52 -6.47
CA GLU A 748 -58.76 18.11 -6.17
C GLU A 748 -59.40 17.40 -7.40
N PRO A 749 -60.35 16.51 -7.22
CA PRO A 749 -61.05 15.83 -8.31
C PRO A 749 -61.62 16.79 -9.38
N TRP A 750 -62.18 17.91 -8.98
CA TRP A 750 -62.72 18.91 -9.91
C TRP A 750 -61.60 19.66 -10.67
N GLU A 751 -60.44 19.94 -10.05
CA GLU A 751 -59.27 20.56 -10.71
C GLU A 751 -58.74 19.64 -11.82
N ARG A 752 -58.55 18.34 -11.51
CA ARG A 752 -58.11 17.34 -12.51
C ARG A 752 -59.08 17.23 -13.69
N ALA A 753 -60.41 17.21 -13.40
CA ALA A 753 -61.43 17.18 -14.45
C ALA A 753 -61.42 18.44 -15.33
N ALA A 754 -61.30 19.61 -14.70
CA ALA A 754 -61.24 20.90 -15.41
C ALA A 754 -59.97 21.00 -16.24
N TYR A 755 -58.82 20.55 -15.68
CA TYR A 755 -57.54 20.48 -16.39
C TYR A 755 -57.62 19.59 -17.65
N LEU A 756 -58.02 18.32 -17.52
CA LEU A 756 -58.15 17.37 -18.61
C LEU A 756 -59.10 17.91 -19.72
N LYS A 757 -60.22 18.53 -19.35
CA LYS A 757 -61.17 19.15 -20.31
C LYS A 757 -60.51 20.32 -21.08
N ARG A 758 -59.78 21.19 -20.38
CA ARG A 758 -59.10 22.33 -21.01
C ARG A 758 -57.96 21.87 -21.90
N ALA A 759 -57.07 20.96 -21.40
CA ALA A 759 -55.94 20.39 -22.14
C ALA A 759 -56.40 19.65 -23.40
N ALA A 760 -57.52 18.88 -23.36
CA ALA A 760 -58.09 18.25 -24.53
C ALA A 760 -58.64 19.24 -25.57
N ASN A 761 -59.21 20.34 -25.10
CA ASN A 761 -59.68 21.42 -26.01
C ASN A 761 -58.50 22.15 -26.69
N GLU A 762 -57.41 22.43 -25.96
CA GLU A 762 -56.21 23.02 -26.53
C GLU A 762 -55.55 22.08 -27.57
N ARG A 763 -55.46 20.79 -27.29
CA ARG A 763 -54.95 19.81 -28.25
C ARG A 763 -55.81 19.70 -29.48
N ARG A 764 -57.16 19.72 -29.30
CA ARG A 764 -58.12 19.71 -30.42
C ARG A 764 -57.93 20.90 -31.34
N LEU A 765 -57.68 22.08 -30.79
CA LEU A 765 -57.44 23.31 -31.57
C LEU A 765 -56.10 23.23 -32.32
N THR A 766 -55.12 22.55 -31.78
CA THR A 766 -53.78 22.45 -32.37
C THR A 766 -53.65 21.31 -33.40
N THR A 767 -54.25 20.14 -33.12
CA THR A 767 -54.08 18.93 -33.96
C THR A 767 -55.29 18.62 -34.85
N GLY A 768 -56.47 19.25 -34.58
CA GLY A 768 -57.71 19.01 -35.32
C GLY A 768 -58.39 17.67 -34.95
N GLU A 769 -57.86 16.87 -34.02
CA GLU A 769 -58.41 15.59 -33.64
C GLU A 769 -59.27 15.71 -32.36
N ALA A 770 -60.46 15.10 -32.39
CA ALA A 770 -61.37 15.06 -31.24
C ALA A 770 -60.91 13.94 -30.26
N GLU A 771 -60.62 14.29 -29.02
CA GLU A 771 -60.36 13.34 -27.94
C GLU A 771 -61.68 12.98 -27.25
N GLU A 772 -61.94 11.67 -27.06
CA GLU A 772 -63.02 11.23 -26.16
C GLU A 772 -62.54 11.33 -24.71
N ILE A 773 -63.05 12.30 -23.96
CA ILE A 773 -62.79 12.44 -22.53
C ILE A 773 -63.81 11.53 -21.81
N ALA A 774 -63.39 10.37 -21.42
CA ALA A 774 -64.23 9.48 -20.62
C ALA A 774 -63.97 9.74 -19.13
N LEU A 775 -64.56 10.80 -18.58
CA LEU A 775 -64.71 10.99 -17.12
C LEU A 775 -65.72 9.95 -16.62
N VAL A 776 -65.46 8.68 -16.64
CA VAL A 776 -66.35 7.62 -16.19
C VAL A 776 -66.13 7.41 -14.68
N GLY A 777 -67.10 7.87 -13.89
CA GLY A 777 -67.26 7.41 -12.51
C GLY A 777 -66.89 8.40 -11.38
N GLU A 778 -66.61 9.65 -11.65
CA GLU A 778 -66.50 10.66 -10.59
C GLU A 778 -67.73 11.60 -10.65
N GLU A 779 -68.51 11.62 -9.58
CA GLU A 779 -69.47 12.69 -9.35
C GLU A 779 -68.71 13.95 -9.04
N VAL A 780 -68.51 14.81 -10.06
CA VAL A 780 -67.93 16.15 -9.88
C VAL A 780 -69.04 17.00 -9.32
N THR A 781 -69.07 17.17 -8.03
CA THR A 781 -70.17 17.91 -7.31
C THR A 781 -69.92 19.42 -7.30
N GLU A 782 -68.77 19.92 -7.77
CA GLU A 782 -68.48 21.36 -7.84
C GLU A 782 -67.81 21.73 -9.17
N GLU A 783 -68.41 22.61 -9.94
CA GLU A 783 -67.81 23.26 -11.12
C GLU A 783 -67.01 24.49 -10.62
N GLY A 784 -65.72 24.28 -10.28
CA GLY A 784 -64.77 25.38 -10.08
C GLY A 784 -64.13 25.81 -11.40
N GLN A 785 -63.91 27.13 -11.55
CA GLN A 785 -63.04 27.63 -12.65
C GLN A 785 -61.59 27.49 -12.26
N LEU A 786 -60.81 26.67 -13.00
CA LEU A 786 -59.36 26.54 -12.87
C LEU A 786 -58.74 27.85 -13.32
N SER A 787 -57.90 28.49 -12.45
CA SER A 787 -57.12 29.68 -12.83
C SER A 787 -56.04 29.34 -13.85
N ASP A 788 -55.63 30.33 -14.63
CA ASP A 788 -54.58 30.13 -15.63
C ASP A 788 -53.23 29.75 -14.99
N GLU A 789 -52.93 30.32 -13.82
CA GLU A 789 -51.71 30.01 -13.05
C GLU A 789 -51.72 28.55 -12.61
N ARG A 790 -52.83 28.06 -12.04
CA ARG A 790 -52.97 26.69 -11.58
C ARG A 790 -52.99 25.70 -12.75
N TYR A 791 -53.54 26.11 -13.89
CA TYR A 791 -53.51 25.32 -15.11
C TYR A 791 -52.08 25.11 -15.60
N GLU A 792 -51.26 26.15 -15.67
CA GLU A 792 -49.85 26.03 -16.09
C GLU A 792 -49.01 25.25 -15.07
N GLU A 793 -49.27 25.38 -13.76
CA GLU A 793 -48.64 24.56 -12.73
C GLU A 793 -48.95 23.06 -12.95
N LEU A 794 -50.23 22.71 -13.13
CA LEU A 794 -50.63 21.33 -13.41
C LEU A 794 -50.03 20.81 -14.73
N LYS A 795 -49.90 21.66 -15.72
CA LYS A 795 -49.29 21.32 -17.03
C LYS A 795 -47.80 20.98 -16.92
N GLN A 796 -47.06 21.70 -16.08
CA GLN A 796 -45.62 21.41 -15.83
C GLN A 796 -45.44 20.11 -15.04
N LEU A 797 -46.40 19.73 -14.22
CA LEU A 797 -46.36 18.53 -13.39
C LEU A 797 -46.96 17.31 -14.08
N GLU A 798 -47.64 17.49 -15.28
CA GLU A 798 -48.26 16.38 -15.98
C GLU A 798 -47.26 15.35 -16.47
N GLN A 799 -47.56 14.08 -16.22
CA GLN A 799 -46.85 12.93 -16.78
C GLN A 799 -47.82 12.14 -17.65
N TYR A 800 -47.28 11.48 -18.67
CA TYR A 800 -48.05 10.61 -19.54
C TYR A 800 -47.69 9.15 -19.26
N VAL A 801 -48.70 8.29 -19.20
CA VAL A 801 -48.55 6.83 -19.07
C VAL A 801 -48.91 6.21 -20.44
N LEU A 802 -47.92 5.54 -21.00
CA LEU A 802 -48.15 4.71 -22.19
C LEU A 802 -48.78 3.37 -21.76
N THR A 803 -49.80 2.92 -22.51
CA THR A 803 -50.33 1.56 -22.41
C THR A 803 -50.27 0.90 -23.77
N VAL A 804 -49.79 -0.36 -23.84
CA VAL A 804 -49.69 -1.15 -25.08
C VAL A 804 -50.27 -2.53 -24.86
N SER A 805 -51.00 -3.04 -25.86
CA SER A 805 -51.67 -4.36 -25.83
C SER A 805 -51.00 -5.36 -26.78
N GLU A 806 -51.29 -6.66 -26.60
CA GLU A 806 -50.74 -7.81 -27.36
C GLU A 806 -50.88 -7.64 -28.87
N LYS A 807 -51.94 -6.99 -29.34
CA LYS A 807 -52.18 -6.82 -30.76
C LYS A 807 -51.67 -5.46 -31.30
N GLY A 808 -50.71 -4.87 -30.54
CA GLY A 808 -50.03 -3.66 -30.99
C GLY A 808 -50.83 -2.36 -30.94
N PHE A 809 -51.95 -2.32 -30.20
CA PHE A 809 -52.63 -1.08 -29.91
C PHE A 809 -52.04 -0.38 -28.72
N GLY A 810 -51.91 0.93 -28.75
CA GLY A 810 -51.45 1.70 -27.64
C GLY A 810 -51.88 3.16 -27.66
N LYS A 811 -51.66 3.83 -26.55
CA LYS A 811 -52.01 5.21 -26.33
C LYS A 811 -51.17 5.82 -25.19
N ARG A 812 -51.12 7.13 -25.20
CA ARG A 812 -50.65 7.92 -24.07
C ARG A 812 -51.86 8.45 -23.29
N SER A 813 -51.90 8.29 -21.98
CA SER A 813 -52.94 8.84 -21.13
C SER A 813 -52.32 9.73 -20.06
N SER A 814 -52.95 10.89 -19.78
CA SER A 814 -52.50 11.76 -18.70
C SER A 814 -52.50 11.05 -17.34
N SER A 815 -51.49 11.29 -16.52
CA SER A 815 -51.45 10.75 -15.14
C SER A 815 -52.66 11.24 -14.31
N TYR A 816 -53.30 12.37 -14.65
CA TYR A 816 -54.49 12.88 -13.98
C TYR A 816 -55.75 12.10 -14.30
N ASP A 817 -55.76 11.29 -15.37
CA ASP A 817 -56.87 10.39 -15.72
C ASP A 817 -56.95 9.20 -14.72
N PHE A 818 -55.87 8.90 -14.01
CA PHE A 818 -55.77 7.82 -13.02
C PHE A 818 -56.01 8.38 -11.62
N ARG A 819 -57.21 8.23 -11.10
CA ARG A 819 -57.57 8.74 -9.77
C ARG A 819 -56.75 8.05 -8.67
N ILE A 820 -56.36 8.83 -7.66
CA ILE A 820 -55.74 8.31 -6.46
C ILE A 820 -56.82 7.65 -5.60
N SER A 821 -56.61 6.43 -5.13
CA SER A 821 -57.53 5.68 -4.27
C SER A 821 -56.76 4.89 -3.24
N GLY A 822 -57.40 4.44 -2.14
CA GLY A 822 -56.74 3.57 -1.20
C GLY A 822 -56.34 2.23 -1.82
N ARG A 823 -55.17 1.67 -1.43
CA ARG A 823 -54.61 0.40 -1.93
C ARG A 823 -55.56 -0.80 -1.65
N GLY A 824 -55.43 -1.88 -2.39
CA GLY A 824 -56.15 -3.14 -2.18
C GLY A 824 -57.57 -3.18 -2.78
N GLY A 825 -58.02 -2.14 -3.45
CA GLY A 825 -59.27 -2.07 -4.19
C GLY A 825 -59.23 -2.85 -5.52
N LYS A 826 -60.40 -2.92 -6.22
CA LYS A 826 -60.51 -3.55 -7.55
C LYS A 826 -59.93 -2.70 -8.68
N GLY A 827 -59.54 -1.43 -8.38
CA GLY A 827 -59.05 -0.48 -9.36
C GLY A 827 -60.11 0.07 -10.34
N ILE A 828 -59.62 0.70 -11.40
CA ILE A 828 -60.35 1.33 -12.49
C ILE A 828 -59.84 0.77 -13.84
N ARG A 829 -60.58 1.03 -14.92
CA ARG A 829 -60.17 0.55 -16.25
C ARG A 829 -59.01 1.38 -16.79
N ALA A 830 -57.94 0.72 -17.26
CA ALA A 830 -56.81 1.28 -17.97
C ALA A 830 -56.93 1.23 -19.48
N THR A 831 -57.87 0.41 -20.01
CA THR A 831 -58.15 0.25 -21.44
C THR A 831 -59.65 -0.06 -21.63
N ASP A 832 -60.09 -0.07 -22.87
CA ASP A 832 -61.45 -0.51 -23.20
C ASP A 832 -61.60 -2.05 -23.08
N THR A 833 -61.96 -2.48 -21.89
CA THR A 833 -62.12 -3.90 -21.57
C THR A 833 -63.26 -4.59 -22.35
N SER A 834 -64.18 -3.85 -22.99
CA SER A 834 -65.22 -4.40 -23.85
C SER A 834 -64.68 -4.90 -25.19
N LYS A 835 -63.47 -4.45 -25.57
CA LYS A 835 -62.78 -4.80 -26.83
C LYS A 835 -61.56 -5.70 -26.63
N THR A 836 -61.46 -6.39 -25.53
CA THR A 836 -60.31 -7.30 -25.25
C THR A 836 -60.14 -8.34 -26.35
N GLY A 837 -61.22 -8.83 -26.99
CA GLY A 837 -61.09 -9.73 -28.13
C GLY A 837 -60.44 -9.11 -29.39
N GLU A 838 -60.55 -7.77 -29.53
CA GLU A 838 -59.97 -7.00 -30.62
C GLU A 838 -58.52 -6.58 -30.35
N ILE A 839 -58.19 -6.10 -29.14
CA ILE A 839 -56.91 -5.53 -28.79
C ILE A 839 -55.94 -6.48 -28.06
N GLY A 840 -56.46 -7.56 -27.49
CA GLY A 840 -55.69 -8.51 -26.66
C GLY A 840 -55.51 -8.03 -25.20
N GLU A 841 -54.74 -8.70 -24.42
CA GLU A 841 -54.32 -8.29 -23.05
C GLU A 841 -53.37 -7.13 -23.12
N LEU A 842 -53.27 -6.33 -22.03
CA LEU A 842 -52.23 -5.33 -21.90
C LEU A 842 -50.89 -6.04 -21.65
N VAL A 843 -49.83 -5.51 -22.29
CA VAL A 843 -48.45 -6.02 -22.20
C VAL A 843 -47.57 -5.07 -21.41
N ALA A 844 -47.79 -3.76 -21.55
CA ALA A 844 -46.97 -2.74 -20.90
C ALA A 844 -47.79 -1.50 -20.47
N ALA A 845 -47.37 -0.92 -19.33
CA ALA A 845 -47.81 0.39 -18.89
C ALA A 845 -46.68 1.07 -18.07
N PHE A 846 -46.18 2.20 -18.56
CA PHE A 846 -45.07 2.91 -17.90
C PHE A 846 -45.08 4.40 -18.27
N PRO A 847 -44.47 5.30 -17.46
CA PRO A 847 -44.41 6.72 -17.76
C PRO A 847 -43.44 6.98 -18.91
N ILE A 848 -43.77 7.98 -19.70
CA ILE A 848 -43.04 8.41 -20.89
C ILE A 848 -43.00 9.93 -20.99
N GLU A 849 -41.96 10.41 -21.66
CA GLU A 849 -41.77 11.82 -22.04
C GLU A 849 -41.83 12.00 -23.56
N ASP A 850 -42.14 13.21 -24.04
CA ASP A 850 -42.34 13.47 -25.48
C ASP A 850 -41.09 13.18 -26.34
N GLY A 851 -39.89 13.32 -25.77
CA GLY A 851 -38.61 13.01 -26.41
C GLY A 851 -38.26 11.53 -26.46
N ASP A 852 -38.97 10.69 -25.73
CA ASP A 852 -38.68 9.25 -25.65
C ASP A 852 -39.00 8.51 -26.94
N GLN A 853 -38.38 7.34 -27.04
CA GLN A 853 -38.73 6.33 -28.06
C GLN A 853 -39.11 5.04 -27.39
N ILE A 854 -39.88 4.23 -28.04
CA ILE A 854 -40.20 2.90 -27.57
C ILE A 854 -39.78 1.81 -28.55
N MET A 855 -39.36 0.72 -28.03
CA MET A 855 -39.08 -0.50 -28.78
C MET A 855 -40.17 -1.54 -28.49
N LEU A 856 -40.87 -2.00 -29.50
CA LEU A 856 -41.84 -3.07 -29.37
C LEU A 856 -41.28 -4.33 -30.03
N VAL A 857 -41.55 -5.48 -29.39
CA VAL A 857 -41.07 -6.78 -29.86
C VAL A 857 -42.23 -7.73 -29.90
N SER A 858 -42.35 -8.49 -31.02
CA SER A 858 -43.35 -9.55 -31.16
C SER A 858 -42.74 -10.94 -30.82
N ASP A 859 -43.60 -11.91 -30.54
CA ASP A 859 -43.26 -13.33 -30.37
C ASP A 859 -42.74 -13.94 -31.68
N GLY A 860 -43.07 -13.38 -32.84
CA GLY A 860 -42.46 -13.71 -34.15
C GLY A 860 -41.06 -13.15 -34.36
N GLY A 861 -40.50 -12.37 -33.38
CA GLY A 861 -39.16 -11.82 -33.46
C GLY A 861 -39.07 -10.51 -34.27
N GLN A 862 -40.21 -9.90 -34.60
CA GLN A 862 -40.24 -8.57 -35.27
C GLN A 862 -40.02 -7.47 -34.24
N LEU A 863 -39.20 -6.52 -34.62
CA LEU A 863 -38.84 -5.34 -33.81
C LEU A 863 -39.25 -4.05 -34.51
N ILE A 864 -39.93 -3.14 -33.80
CA ILE A 864 -40.21 -1.79 -34.32
C ILE A 864 -39.81 -0.74 -33.26
N ARG A 865 -39.18 0.34 -33.72
CA ARG A 865 -38.83 1.50 -32.92
C ARG A 865 -39.74 2.66 -33.30
N VAL A 866 -40.45 3.23 -32.35
CA VAL A 866 -41.47 4.29 -32.57
C VAL A 866 -41.18 5.46 -31.65
N PRO A 867 -41.09 6.71 -32.18
CA PRO A 867 -41.01 7.89 -31.34
C PRO A 867 -42.32 8.11 -30.61
N VAL A 868 -42.27 8.42 -29.31
CA VAL A 868 -43.41 8.61 -28.44
C VAL A 868 -44.28 9.79 -28.87
N GLY A 869 -43.68 10.90 -29.36
CA GLY A 869 -44.38 12.06 -29.83
C GLY A 869 -45.44 11.79 -30.89
N GLY A 870 -45.29 10.68 -31.69
CA GLY A 870 -46.26 10.24 -32.71
C GLY A 870 -47.42 9.42 -32.18
N ILE A 871 -47.42 9.02 -30.92
CA ILE A 871 -48.50 8.21 -30.35
C ILE A 871 -49.60 9.13 -29.79
N ARG A 872 -50.83 8.82 -30.15
CA ARG A 872 -51.99 9.64 -29.78
C ARG A 872 -52.20 9.69 -28.28
N ILE A 873 -52.46 10.89 -27.75
CA ILE A 873 -52.97 11.10 -26.39
C ILE A 873 -54.47 10.79 -26.37
N ALA A 874 -54.90 9.91 -25.46
CA ALA A 874 -56.29 9.52 -25.36
C ALA A 874 -56.64 9.10 -23.90
N SER A 875 -57.92 9.21 -23.54
CA SER A 875 -58.39 8.82 -22.20
C SER A 875 -58.06 7.34 -21.90
N ARG A 876 -57.78 7.05 -20.61
CA ARG A 876 -57.40 5.70 -20.12
C ARG A 876 -58.40 4.61 -20.52
N ALA A 877 -59.68 4.89 -20.67
CA ALA A 877 -60.72 3.89 -20.96
C ALA A 877 -60.89 3.58 -22.45
N THR A 878 -60.12 4.15 -23.34
CA THR A 878 -60.15 3.93 -24.80
C THR A 878 -59.25 2.79 -25.24
N LYS A 879 -59.48 2.27 -26.46
CA LYS A 879 -58.63 1.18 -27.03
C LYS A 879 -57.28 1.67 -27.54
N GLY A 880 -57.06 2.97 -27.76
CA GLY A 880 -55.88 3.54 -28.38
C GLY A 880 -55.82 3.37 -29.90
N VAL A 881 -54.65 3.58 -30.47
CA VAL A 881 -54.32 3.50 -31.90
C VAL A 881 -53.35 2.35 -32.17
N THR A 882 -53.31 1.88 -33.42
CA THR A 882 -52.33 0.86 -33.81
C THR A 882 -50.93 1.51 -33.83
N ILE A 883 -50.06 1.04 -32.93
CA ILE A 883 -48.64 1.41 -32.89
C ILE A 883 -47.83 0.42 -33.69
N PHE A 884 -48.17 -0.85 -33.60
CA PHE A 884 -47.47 -1.95 -34.25
C PHE A 884 -48.50 -2.88 -34.93
N SER A 885 -48.39 -3.02 -36.25
CA SER A 885 -49.22 -3.94 -37.01
C SER A 885 -48.58 -5.34 -36.99
N THR A 886 -49.05 -6.20 -36.13
CA THR A 886 -48.59 -7.61 -36.00
C THR A 886 -49.18 -8.52 -37.09
N ALA A 887 -48.52 -9.58 -37.50
CA ALA A 887 -49.05 -10.57 -38.40
C ALA A 887 -50.22 -11.35 -37.76
N LYS A 888 -50.92 -12.15 -38.57
CA LYS A 888 -52.01 -12.96 -38.02
C LYS A 888 -51.44 -14.01 -37.03
N ASP A 889 -51.94 -13.98 -35.82
CA ASP A 889 -51.56 -14.82 -34.67
C ASP A 889 -50.22 -14.43 -34.01
N GLU A 890 -49.61 -13.28 -34.42
CA GLU A 890 -48.44 -12.68 -33.78
C GLU A 890 -48.88 -11.69 -32.71
N LYS A 891 -48.16 -11.68 -31.59
CA LYS A 891 -48.42 -10.83 -30.41
C LYS A 891 -47.23 -10.03 -30.00
N VAL A 892 -47.45 -8.81 -29.56
CA VAL A 892 -46.45 -8.02 -28.87
C VAL A 892 -46.18 -8.66 -27.49
N VAL A 893 -44.93 -8.94 -27.19
CA VAL A 893 -44.52 -9.63 -25.95
C VAL A 893 -43.69 -8.72 -25.02
N SER A 894 -43.07 -7.66 -25.56
CA SER A 894 -42.33 -6.69 -24.75
C SER A 894 -42.36 -5.32 -25.37
N VAL A 895 -42.38 -4.30 -24.49
CA VAL A 895 -42.29 -2.89 -24.85
C VAL A 895 -41.34 -2.23 -23.87
N GLU A 896 -40.30 -1.60 -24.39
CA GLU A 896 -39.25 -0.95 -23.59
C GLU A 896 -39.13 0.53 -23.98
N ARG A 897 -38.91 1.38 -22.97
CA ARG A 897 -38.61 2.80 -23.15
C ARG A 897 -37.14 3.00 -23.46
N ILE A 898 -36.83 3.84 -24.43
CA ILE A 898 -35.50 4.35 -24.74
C ILE A 898 -35.52 5.84 -24.53
N SER A 899 -34.89 6.33 -23.48
CA SER A 899 -34.70 7.76 -23.26
C SER A 899 -33.53 8.25 -24.08
N GLU A 900 -33.66 9.31 -24.83
CA GLU A 900 -32.53 10.02 -25.44
C GLU A 900 -31.97 11.00 -24.39
N PRO A 901 -30.64 11.08 -24.20
CA PRO A 901 -30.06 12.12 -23.34
C PRO A 901 -30.44 13.50 -23.93
N GLU A 902 -30.79 14.47 -23.09
CA GLU A 902 -30.93 15.88 -23.48
C GLU A 902 -29.59 16.34 -24.09
N GLU A 903 -29.61 16.78 -25.36
CA GLU A 903 -28.50 17.49 -25.98
C GLU A 903 -28.43 18.88 -25.33
N ASP A 904 -27.35 19.18 -24.59
CA ASP A 904 -27.03 20.54 -24.18
C ASP A 904 -26.91 21.44 -25.43
N GLU A 905 -27.85 22.35 -25.63
CA GLU A 905 -27.80 23.39 -26.65
C GLU A 905 -26.71 24.41 -26.28
N THR A 906 -25.43 24.08 -26.64
CA THR A 906 -24.38 25.08 -26.79
C THR A 906 -23.65 24.81 -28.09
N GLU A 907 -24.28 25.16 -29.24
CA GLU A 907 -23.58 25.32 -30.49
C GLU A 907 -23.19 26.80 -30.69
N GLU A 908 -21.92 27.10 -30.45
CA GLU A 908 -21.28 28.24 -31.13
C GLU A 908 -21.08 27.88 -32.60
N THR A 909 -21.85 28.55 -33.47
CA THR A 909 -21.68 28.51 -34.91
C THR A 909 -20.35 29.16 -35.31
N VAL A 910 -19.39 28.33 -35.70
CA VAL A 910 -18.23 28.79 -36.47
C VAL A 910 -18.57 28.67 -37.96
N GLU A 911 -18.88 29.80 -38.57
CA GLU A 911 -18.92 29.94 -40.04
C GLU A 911 -17.55 29.65 -40.64
N VAL A 912 -17.45 28.56 -41.37
CA VAL A 912 -16.32 28.34 -42.31
C VAL A 912 -16.75 28.80 -43.68
N THR A 913 -16.18 29.90 -44.08
CA THR A 913 -16.27 30.41 -45.49
C THR A 913 -15.56 29.44 -46.41
N GLU A 914 -16.29 28.89 -47.38
CA GLU A 914 -15.76 28.30 -48.62
C GLU A 914 -15.14 29.41 -49.48
N ASP A 915 -13.89 29.24 -49.87
CA ASP A 915 -13.48 29.75 -51.21
C ASP A 915 -12.27 28.99 -51.78
N ALA A 916 -12.40 28.76 -53.07
CA ALA A 916 -11.42 28.49 -54.12
C ALA A 916 -11.05 27.05 -54.44
N ALA A 917 -11.71 26.63 -55.51
CA ALA A 917 -11.31 25.57 -56.42
C ALA A 917 -10.00 25.92 -57.18
N VAL A 918 -9.38 24.92 -57.78
CA VAL A 918 -8.86 24.88 -59.19
C VAL A 918 -7.66 23.95 -59.35
N THR A 919 -7.85 22.91 -60.13
CA THR A 919 -7.11 22.21 -61.25
C THR A 919 -5.85 21.44 -60.87
N ASP A 920 -5.82 20.16 -61.10
CA ASP A 920 -5.69 19.22 -62.23
C ASP A 920 -4.32 19.20 -62.93
N GLU A 921 -3.97 17.95 -63.34
CA GLU A 921 -2.82 17.51 -64.19
C GLU A 921 -1.52 17.22 -63.43
N GLY A 922 -0.92 16.02 -63.39
CA GLY A 922 -0.85 15.02 -64.48
C GLY A 922 0.48 14.30 -64.30
N ALA A 923 0.51 12.99 -64.58
CA ALA A 923 1.61 12.18 -65.12
C ALA A 923 2.65 11.58 -64.19
N ALA A 924 2.58 10.31 -63.95
CA ALA A 924 3.33 9.16 -64.47
C ALA A 924 4.88 9.26 -64.45
N GLY A 925 5.48 8.20 -63.89
CA GLY A 925 6.89 7.92 -64.11
C GLY A 925 7.46 6.89 -63.11
N GLU A 926 7.33 5.64 -63.42
CA GLU A 926 8.22 4.47 -63.42
C GLU A 926 9.43 4.42 -62.48
N ALA A 927 9.56 3.23 -61.88
CA ALA A 927 10.77 2.66 -61.26
C ALA A 927 11.92 2.40 -62.27
N PRO A 928 13.16 2.03 -61.89
CA PRO A 928 13.48 0.66 -61.54
C PRO A 928 14.65 0.44 -60.51
N ILE A 929 14.59 -0.66 -59.84
CA ILE A 929 15.50 -1.80 -59.54
C ILE A 929 17.01 -1.63 -59.79
N ALA A 930 17.83 -2.00 -58.81
CA ALA A 930 18.98 -2.88 -58.85
C ALA A 930 19.67 -2.94 -57.45
N ASP A 931 19.68 -4.06 -56.81
CA ASP A 931 20.65 -5.19 -56.74
C ASP A 931 22.02 -4.79 -56.18
N GLY A 932 22.43 -5.53 -55.15
CA GLY A 932 23.82 -5.62 -54.79
C GLY A 932 24.13 -6.02 -53.34
N ASP A 933 23.91 -7.29 -52.99
CA ASP A 933 24.69 -8.03 -51.98
C ASP A 933 26.01 -8.52 -52.63
N PRO A 934 27.06 -9.07 -51.98
CA PRO A 934 27.26 -9.52 -50.60
C PRO A 934 28.71 -9.28 -50.05
N ALA A 935 28.99 -9.61 -48.83
CA ALA A 935 30.11 -10.38 -48.32
C ALA A 935 30.56 -9.99 -46.88
N GLY A 936 30.40 -10.88 -45.93
CA GLY A 936 31.30 -10.93 -44.76
C GLY A 936 32.63 -11.67 -45.17
N PRO A 937 33.44 -12.21 -44.21
CA PRO A 937 33.60 -12.09 -42.78
C PRO A 937 35.06 -11.81 -42.36
N ALA A 938 35.34 -11.69 -41.08
CA ALA A 938 36.54 -12.28 -40.36
C ALA A 938 36.87 -11.41 -39.12
N GLU A 939 36.80 -12.04 -37.94
CA GLU A 939 37.93 -12.42 -37.02
C GLU A 939 38.89 -11.29 -36.63
N GLU A 940 38.84 -10.84 -35.41
CA GLU A 940 39.77 -11.12 -34.30
C GLU A 940 39.15 -10.76 -32.93
#